data_3056b0d0fe3739dacc5c36ddfa99b9d2
#
_entry.id   3056b0d0fe3739dacc5c36ddfa99b9d2
#
_cell.length_a   1.000
_cell.length_b   1.000
_cell.length_c   1.000
_cell.angle_alpha   90.00
_cell.angle_beta   90.00
_cell.angle_gamma   90.00
#
_symmetry.space_group_name_H-M   'P 1'
#
loop_
_entity.id
_entity.type
_entity.pdbx_description
1 polymer ?
#
loop_
_entity_poly.entity_id
_entity_poly.type
_entity_poly.pdbx_seq_one_letter_code
_entity_poly.pdbx_strand_id
1 'polypeptide(L)'
;MNINPRGCVDRIAPAAAGSAGQVRPIGAIADDNVGKIDLPAEHFDPQVRGDCVIVDRLTHQNHSFRHHAPFSRPWRAVQGWSAREDYWEWTLQIDALEGQERELWVTLSLPHPIYPGGMGSGHSKWDLWLPIAQQSLGADYGLRKIHFGQCLDEKTDVPLPLISLFDANASVNLGFSCLLPPDQTGYVDFEVDQRNWLTHITFKHLGLQKGKSIHLRLWCFSHAGDWRPAMGWVRNRFPQLLGPVEGQEKLDGNMAYTIPINEKRIADWSDKMHLRWNELFYFRNFGDYFPDEPFNANHFQTPANPHWTADNLTYDDINRYIDTCHRHNVMVMPYFNISECESNIAHKRFGESVAKFYDNREMVCWVYYDGKNHNVVMNGDPQYPYFDFVVTQYEKLLKRCPGIDGLFFDQVCYGWIDTAHFDGVTFLNNKPAYNLGNMYLRAFAEIRRRLPRPRIVGLGNGIMRWQLMEYIDGAMSEGDPETLGRFSLISPERPLVCLAEGENAFQHALFHGSWMHVSPYYRYPTTEELPEDAVKLFAAYQPLLNLLEGRKMVYDPNPLKVEAHFDNAYKSSMLNLNESIRANIFRTAWGDYAVVVLALPKGMVLPSQFVPLTIDVNVPDAAKLKHAVILGVDYDGHVIQTPAKKEDGSVRVKIPRHGAASMIILTDNPERLRSQGQWKALESKP
;
A
#
# COMPACT_ATOMS: atom_id res chain seq x y z
N MET A 1 -23.03 -14.74 11.95
CA MET A 1 -23.36 -13.35 12.31
C MET A 1 -24.83 -13.29 12.66
N ASN A 2 -25.18 -12.80 13.84
CA ASN A 2 -26.59 -12.61 14.22
C ASN A 2 -26.99 -11.16 13.90
N ILE A 3 -28.06 -11.02 13.15
CA ILE A 3 -28.59 -9.74 12.73
C ILE A 3 -30.00 -9.63 13.29
N ASN A 4 -30.29 -8.56 14.03
CA ASN A 4 -31.63 -8.34 14.56
C ASN A 4 -32.61 -7.92 13.44
N PRO A 5 -33.91 -7.95 13.66
CA PRO A 5 -34.94 -7.59 12.66
C PRO A 5 -34.81 -6.18 12.08
N ARG A 6 -33.96 -5.33 12.66
CA ARG A 6 -33.70 -3.96 12.19
C ARG A 6 -32.41 -3.84 11.37
N GLY A 7 -31.72 -4.98 11.07
CA GLY A 7 -30.49 -5.01 10.31
C GLY A 7 -29.23 -4.63 11.09
N CYS A 8 -29.30 -4.54 12.42
CA CYS A 8 -28.12 -4.30 13.25
C CYS A 8 -27.42 -5.62 13.59
N VAL A 9 -26.10 -5.59 13.69
CA VAL A 9 -25.29 -6.77 14.05
C VAL A 9 -25.25 -6.89 15.57
N ASP A 10 -25.92 -7.90 16.12
CA ASP A 10 -25.90 -8.16 17.55
C ASP A 10 -24.75 -9.07 17.97
N ARG A 11 -24.31 -9.96 17.07
CA ARG A 11 -23.21 -10.90 17.34
C ARG A 11 -22.55 -11.38 16.06
N ILE A 12 -21.22 -11.45 16.08
CA ILE A 12 -20.40 -12.13 15.07
C ILE A 12 -19.87 -13.41 15.72
N ALA A 13 -20.27 -14.56 15.18
CA ALA A 13 -19.71 -15.86 15.56
C ALA A 13 -18.97 -16.44 14.36
N PRO A 14 -17.80 -17.05 14.56
CA PRO A 14 -17.07 -17.69 13.49
C PRO A 14 -17.86 -18.85 12.90
N ALA A 15 -17.80 -19.03 11.58
CA ALA A 15 -18.25 -20.28 10.95
C ALA A 15 -17.32 -21.42 11.35
N ALA A 16 -17.84 -22.64 11.46
CA ALA A 16 -17.01 -23.79 11.73
C ALA A 16 -15.88 -23.91 10.69
N ALA A 17 -14.65 -24.15 11.15
CA ALA A 17 -13.47 -24.25 10.31
C ALA A 17 -13.66 -25.31 9.23
N GLY A 18 -13.69 -24.88 7.99
CA GLY A 18 -13.61 -25.77 6.84
C GLY A 18 -12.21 -25.70 6.24
N SER A 19 -11.90 -26.60 5.33
CA SER A 19 -10.59 -26.81 4.73
C SER A 19 -9.69 -25.57 4.64
N ALA A 20 -8.47 -25.73 5.10
CA ALA A 20 -7.46 -24.65 5.14
C ALA A 20 -7.37 -23.90 3.79
N GLY A 21 -7.39 -22.57 3.87
CA GLY A 21 -7.18 -21.69 2.72
C GLY A 21 -8.43 -21.14 2.03
N GLN A 22 -9.63 -21.51 2.45
CA GLN A 22 -10.85 -20.93 1.88
C GLN A 22 -11.44 -19.84 2.78
N VAL A 23 -11.70 -18.68 2.19
CA VAL A 23 -12.55 -17.64 2.78
C VAL A 23 -14.00 -18.13 2.71
N ARG A 24 -14.71 -18.06 3.84
CA ARG A 24 -16.11 -18.49 3.92
C ARG A 24 -17.00 -17.36 4.38
N PRO A 25 -18.27 -17.33 3.94
CA PRO A 25 -19.25 -16.43 4.51
C PRO A 25 -19.42 -16.72 6.01
N ILE A 26 -19.67 -15.69 6.78
CA ILE A 26 -20.04 -15.83 8.18
C ILE A 26 -21.44 -16.42 8.18
N GLY A 27 -21.54 -17.72 8.47
CA GLY A 27 -22.82 -18.44 8.42
C GLY A 27 -23.88 -17.76 9.27
N ALA A 28 -25.06 -17.57 8.73
CA ALA A 28 -26.24 -17.26 9.51
C ALA A 28 -26.53 -18.46 10.40
N ILE A 29 -26.27 -18.37 11.69
CA ILE A 29 -26.80 -19.32 12.65
C ILE A 29 -28.25 -18.88 12.88
N ALA A 30 -29.13 -19.37 12.04
CA ALA A 30 -30.59 -19.33 12.27
C ALA A 30 -30.96 -20.44 13.24
N ASP A 31 -30.36 -20.46 14.42
CA ASP A 31 -30.74 -21.37 15.48
C ASP A 31 -31.09 -20.55 16.72
N ASP A 32 -32.39 -20.45 16.98
CA ASP A 32 -32.95 -19.74 18.14
C ASP A 32 -32.53 -20.35 19.48
N ASN A 33 -31.80 -21.48 19.47
CA ASN A 33 -31.37 -22.25 20.63
C ASN A 33 -29.89 -22.14 21.02
N VAL A 34 -29.11 -21.28 20.37
CA VAL A 34 -27.76 -21.00 20.88
C VAL A 34 -27.88 -20.10 22.09
N GLY A 35 -27.63 -20.66 23.27
CA GLY A 35 -27.78 -20.01 24.56
C GLY A 35 -27.19 -18.58 24.53
N LYS A 36 -27.98 -17.61 24.95
CA LYS A 36 -27.58 -16.24 25.19
C LYS A 36 -26.36 -16.26 26.09
N ILE A 37 -25.20 -15.97 25.57
CA ILE A 37 -24.03 -15.66 26.39
C ILE A 37 -24.25 -14.21 26.82
N ASP A 38 -24.79 -14.01 28.01
CA ASP A 38 -24.88 -12.72 28.65
C ASP A 38 -23.47 -12.30 29.03
N LEU A 39 -22.93 -11.37 28.28
CA LEU A 39 -21.73 -10.66 28.66
C LEU A 39 -22.05 -9.79 29.88
N PRO A 40 -21.18 -9.64 30.91
CA PRO A 40 -21.42 -8.81 32.05
C PRO A 40 -21.85 -7.42 31.60
N ALA A 41 -22.98 -6.95 32.11
CA ALA A 41 -23.63 -5.70 31.69
C ALA A 41 -22.77 -4.44 31.91
N GLU A 42 -21.77 -4.53 32.78
CA GLU A 42 -20.81 -3.49 33.13
C GLU A 42 -19.77 -3.14 32.04
N HIS A 43 -19.62 -3.99 31.02
CA HIS A 43 -18.66 -3.77 29.92
C HIS A 43 -19.33 -3.46 28.57
N PHE A 44 -20.65 -3.33 28.54
CA PHE A 44 -21.39 -3.11 27.32
C PHE A 44 -22.43 -2.00 27.52
N ASP A 45 -22.22 -0.89 26.83
CA ASP A 45 -23.34 -0.01 26.52
C ASP A 45 -24.25 -0.74 25.51
N PRO A 46 -25.40 -1.26 25.91
CA PRO A 46 -26.31 -1.95 25.01
C PRO A 46 -26.82 -1.04 23.88
N GLN A 47 -26.59 0.27 23.97
CA GLN A 47 -26.91 1.25 22.94
C GLN A 47 -25.94 1.23 21.75
N VAL A 48 -24.75 0.69 21.89
CA VAL A 48 -23.67 0.79 20.89
C VAL A 48 -23.44 -0.51 20.12
N ARG A 49 -23.99 -1.64 20.54
CA ARG A 49 -23.77 -2.95 19.90
C ARG A 49 -24.35 -3.01 18.50
N GLY A 50 -23.47 -3.11 17.50
CA GLY A 50 -23.85 -3.36 16.10
C GLY A 50 -24.83 -2.35 15.53
N ASP A 51 -24.79 -1.11 16.01
CA ASP A 51 -25.71 -0.04 15.60
C ASP A 51 -25.17 0.72 14.39
N CYS A 52 -26.08 1.28 13.63
CA CYS A 52 -25.78 2.27 12.61
C CYS A 52 -26.35 3.62 13.05
N VAL A 53 -25.48 4.61 13.12
CA VAL A 53 -25.83 5.98 13.52
C VAL A 53 -25.57 6.93 12.36
N ILE A 54 -26.60 7.71 12.01
CA ILE A 54 -26.49 8.78 11.01
C ILE A 54 -26.46 10.11 11.76
N VAL A 55 -25.41 10.89 11.55
CA VAL A 55 -25.25 12.25 12.07
C VAL A 55 -25.60 13.24 10.97
N ASP A 56 -26.66 14.00 11.17
CA ASP A 56 -27.01 15.13 10.31
C ASP A 56 -26.19 16.34 10.74
N ARG A 57 -25.23 16.75 9.92
CA ARG A 57 -24.30 17.85 10.22
C ARG A 57 -24.96 19.21 10.16
N LEU A 58 -26.10 19.34 9.50
CA LEU A 58 -26.87 20.58 9.44
C LEU A 58 -27.62 20.86 10.74
N THR A 59 -28.24 19.80 11.31
CA THR A 59 -29.06 19.93 12.55
C THR A 59 -28.31 19.48 13.79
N HIS A 60 -27.11 18.88 13.64
CA HIS A 60 -26.33 18.25 14.71
C HIS A 60 -27.08 17.13 15.45
N GLN A 61 -28.03 16.50 14.78
CA GLN A 61 -28.82 15.40 15.35
C GLN A 61 -28.24 14.04 14.98
N ASN A 62 -28.28 13.11 15.94
CA ASN A 62 -27.91 11.73 15.77
C ASN A 62 -29.17 10.87 15.61
N HIS A 63 -29.16 10.00 14.60
CA HIS A 63 -30.26 9.10 14.29
C HIS A 63 -29.78 7.66 14.32
N SER A 64 -30.10 6.93 15.38
CA SER A 64 -29.75 5.51 15.53
C SER A 64 -30.87 4.63 14.99
N PHE A 65 -30.51 3.52 14.32
CA PHE A 65 -31.47 2.50 13.90
C PHE A 65 -32.01 1.67 15.05
N ARG A 66 -31.36 1.66 16.22
CA ARG A 66 -31.86 0.98 17.42
C ARG A 66 -32.97 1.75 18.15
N HIS A 67 -32.89 3.06 18.11
CA HIS A 67 -33.81 3.93 18.82
C HIS A 67 -34.87 4.49 17.88
N HIS A 68 -36.08 3.95 17.96
CA HIS A 68 -37.26 4.49 17.27
C HIS A 68 -37.73 5.77 17.95
N ALA A 69 -37.15 6.91 17.63
CA ALA A 69 -37.86 8.15 17.81
C ALA A 69 -38.69 8.44 16.54
N PRO A 70 -39.94 8.78 16.64
CA PRO A 70 -40.71 9.26 15.50
C PRO A 70 -40.26 10.68 15.18
N PHE A 71 -39.17 10.83 14.48
CA PHE A 71 -38.74 12.13 13.98
C PHE A 71 -39.24 12.30 12.55
N SER A 72 -39.80 13.44 12.24
CA SER A 72 -39.97 13.88 10.86
C SER A 72 -38.55 14.11 10.29
N ARG A 73 -38.02 13.12 9.56
CA ARG A 73 -36.73 13.19 8.94
C ARG A 73 -36.85 13.77 7.54
N PRO A 74 -35.99 14.67 7.13
CA PRO A 74 -35.97 15.15 5.74
C PRO A 74 -35.44 14.10 4.76
N TRP A 75 -35.16 12.88 5.22
CA TRP A 75 -34.65 11.75 4.49
C TRP A 75 -35.20 10.41 5.04
N ARG A 76 -35.17 9.39 4.17
CA ARG A 76 -35.46 8.01 4.54
C ARG A 76 -34.19 7.19 4.46
N ALA A 77 -33.93 6.35 5.44
CA ALA A 77 -32.82 5.43 5.42
C ALA A 77 -33.30 3.99 5.58
N VAL A 78 -32.72 3.11 4.79
CA VAL A 78 -32.96 1.66 4.83
C VAL A 78 -31.61 0.96 4.85
N GLN A 79 -31.40 0.12 5.85
CA GLN A 79 -30.21 -0.74 5.92
C GLN A 79 -30.58 -2.21 5.91
N GLY A 80 -29.64 -3.03 5.49
CA GLY A 80 -29.81 -4.47 5.48
C GLY A 80 -28.50 -5.21 5.42
N TRP A 81 -28.57 -6.48 5.78
CA TRP A 81 -27.50 -7.44 5.60
C TRP A 81 -27.94 -8.54 4.65
N SER A 82 -27.11 -8.91 3.73
CA SER A 82 -27.33 -10.02 2.81
C SER A 82 -26.15 -10.95 2.80
N ALA A 83 -26.42 -12.26 2.93
CA ALA A 83 -25.43 -13.29 2.73
C ALA A 83 -25.12 -13.41 1.23
N ARG A 84 -23.87 -13.49 0.91
CA ARG A 84 -23.34 -13.86 -0.41
C ARG A 84 -22.66 -15.22 -0.28
N GLU A 85 -22.11 -15.72 -1.37
CA GLU A 85 -21.48 -17.05 -1.38
C GLU A 85 -20.35 -17.18 -0.34
N ASP A 86 -19.51 -16.16 -0.21
CA ASP A 86 -18.28 -16.16 0.60
C ASP A 86 -18.08 -14.93 1.49
N TYR A 87 -19.10 -14.05 1.58
CA TYR A 87 -19.07 -12.87 2.46
C TYR A 87 -20.48 -12.40 2.83
N TRP A 88 -20.55 -11.52 3.82
CA TRP A 88 -21.76 -10.76 4.16
C TRP A 88 -21.59 -9.32 3.66
N GLU A 89 -22.64 -8.82 3.02
CA GLU A 89 -22.74 -7.44 2.56
C GLU A 89 -23.71 -6.65 3.43
N TRP A 90 -23.19 -5.61 4.07
CA TRP A 90 -24.02 -4.56 4.64
C TRP A 90 -24.28 -3.50 3.59
N THR A 91 -25.53 -3.03 3.53
CA THR A 91 -25.96 -1.94 2.65
C THR A 91 -26.74 -0.92 3.44
N LEU A 92 -26.54 0.35 3.10
CA LEU A 92 -27.37 1.46 3.59
C LEU A 92 -27.71 2.35 2.40
N GLN A 93 -29.01 2.59 2.22
CA GLN A 93 -29.54 3.58 1.28
C GLN A 93 -30.16 4.72 2.05
N ILE A 94 -29.83 5.97 1.72
CA ILE A 94 -30.41 7.18 2.29
C ILE A 94 -30.98 8.01 1.15
N ASP A 95 -32.30 8.19 1.13
CA ASP A 95 -33.04 8.93 0.10
C ASP A 95 -33.43 10.31 0.66
N ALA A 96 -33.14 11.39 -0.06
CA ALA A 96 -33.61 12.73 0.31
C ALA A 96 -35.11 12.86 0.03
N LEU A 97 -35.88 13.19 1.07
CA LEU A 97 -37.34 13.45 0.99
C LEU A 97 -37.65 14.94 0.76
N GLU A 98 -36.85 15.80 1.33
CA GLU A 98 -37.06 17.26 1.27
C GLU A 98 -35.85 18.00 0.73
N GLY A 99 -36.07 19.24 0.28
CA GLY A 99 -35.21 19.96 -0.64
C GLY A 99 -33.97 20.64 -0.08
N GLN A 100 -33.63 20.49 1.20
CA GLN A 100 -32.43 21.11 1.74
C GLN A 100 -31.21 20.18 1.62
N GLU A 101 -30.17 20.69 0.97
CA GLU A 101 -28.88 20.00 0.89
C GLU A 101 -28.21 19.91 2.27
N ARG A 102 -27.56 18.79 2.54
CA ARG A 102 -26.93 18.52 3.83
C ARG A 102 -25.78 17.54 3.75
N GLU A 103 -24.85 17.69 4.67
CA GLU A 103 -23.77 16.73 4.91
C GLU A 103 -24.23 15.72 5.96
N LEU A 104 -24.01 14.44 5.66
CA LEU A 104 -24.23 13.33 6.59
C LEU A 104 -22.91 12.62 6.90
N TRP A 105 -22.79 12.17 8.15
CA TRP A 105 -21.79 11.18 8.55
C TRP A 105 -22.54 9.92 9.00
N VAL A 106 -21.99 8.75 8.62
CA VAL A 106 -22.60 7.47 8.96
C VAL A 106 -21.59 6.60 9.66
N THR A 107 -21.88 6.18 10.89
CA THR A 107 -21.05 5.25 11.66
C THR A 107 -21.77 3.93 11.80
N LEU A 108 -21.16 2.86 11.28
CA LEU A 108 -21.54 1.48 11.54
C LEU A 108 -20.61 0.91 12.62
N SER A 109 -21.19 0.38 13.68
CA SER A 109 -20.46 -0.28 14.77
C SER A 109 -20.62 -1.78 14.69
N LEU A 110 -19.52 -2.52 14.58
CA LEU A 110 -19.50 -3.98 14.53
C LEU A 110 -18.86 -4.54 15.80
N PRO A 111 -19.53 -5.48 16.50
CA PRO A 111 -18.91 -6.18 17.62
C PRO A 111 -17.76 -7.05 17.10
N HIS A 112 -16.67 -7.16 17.89
CA HIS A 112 -15.61 -8.12 17.60
C HIS A 112 -16.15 -9.55 17.64
N PRO A 113 -15.55 -10.48 16.87
CA PRO A 113 -15.94 -11.88 16.90
C PRO A 113 -15.80 -12.45 18.32
N ILE A 114 -16.77 -13.25 18.73
CA ILE A 114 -16.71 -13.93 20.02
C ILE A 114 -15.91 -15.22 19.85
N TYR A 115 -14.91 -15.40 20.70
CA TYR A 115 -14.08 -16.62 20.71
C TYR A 115 -14.93 -17.86 21.04
N PRO A 116 -14.81 -18.99 20.31
CA PRO A 116 -15.65 -20.16 20.50
C PRO A 116 -15.53 -20.85 21.87
N GLY A 117 -14.46 -20.59 22.62
CA GLY A 117 -14.17 -21.20 23.91
C GLY A 117 -14.87 -20.58 25.13
N GLY A 118 -15.72 -19.57 24.93
CA GLY A 118 -16.39 -18.87 26.03
C GLY A 118 -15.45 -17.96 26.82
N MET A 119 -16.05 -17.00 27.53
CA MET A 119 -15.31 -16.09 28.42
C MET A 119 -14.95 -16.77 29.75
N GLY A 120 -14.12 -17.78 29.70
CA GLY A 120 -13.38 -18.21 30.89
C GLY A 120 -12.14 -17.35 30.98
N SER A 121 -11.88 -16.72 32.09
CA SER A 121 -10.74 -15.94 32.62
C SER A 121 -9.39 -15.83 31.87
N GLY A 122 -9.29 -16.25 30.64
CA GLY A 122 -8.19 -16.04 29.71
C GLY A 122 -8.74 -15.27 28.51
N HIS A 123 -8.48 -13.98 28.47
CA HIS A 123 -8.88 -13.08 27.42
C HIS A 123 -8.66 -13.69 26.04
N SER A 124 -9.69 -13.75 25.21
CA SER A 124 -9.56 -14.08 23.79
C SER A 124 -8.61 -13.10 23.14
N LYS A 125 -7.42 -13.54 22.82
CA LYS A 125 -6.40 -12.70 22.22
C LYS A 125 -6.59 -12.68 20.71
N TRP A 126 -7.39 -11.76 20.24
CA TRP A 126 -7.44 -11.40 18.84
C TRP A 126 -6.29 -10.48 18.51
N ASP A 127 -5.46 -10.85 17.55
CA ASP A 127 -4.52 -9.94 16.92
C ASP A 127 -5.25 -9.01 15.96
N LEU A 128 -4.81 -7.76 15.91
CA LEU A 128 -5.26 -6.79 14.94
C LEU A 128 -4.21 -6.64 13.85
N TRP A 129 -4.64 -6.75 12.60
CA TRP A 129 -3.87 -6.31 11.46
C TRP A 129 -4.55 -5.12 10.77
N LEU A 130 -3.75 -4.10 10.49
CA LEU A 130 -4.11 -2.92 9.71
C LEU A 130 -3.24 -2.84 8.45
N PRO A 131 -3.74 -2.28 7.35
CA PRO A 131 -3.03 -2.24 6.06
C PRO A 131 -1.93 -1.16 6.02
N ILE A 132 -1.20 -1.02 7.10
CA ILE A 132 -0.03 -0.13 7.23
C ILE A 132 1.28 -0.89 7.08
N ALA A 133 1.29 -2.20 7.33
CA ALA A 133 2.46 -3.06 7.21
C ALA A 133 2.08 -4.52 6.95
N GLN A 134 3.03 -5.31 6.48
CA GLN A 134 2.88 -6.78 6.36
C GLN A 134 3.13 -7.49 7.71
N GLN A 135 2.68 -6.91 8.80
CA GLN A 135 2.87 -7.40 10.15
C GLN A 135 1.68 -7.01 11.03
N SER A 136 1.23 -7.90 11.92
CA SER A 136 0.17 -7.59 12.88
C SER A 136 0.65 -6.66 14.00
N LEU A 137 -0.31 -6.01 14.66
CA LEU A 137 -0.05 -5.16 15.83
C LEU A 137 0.04 -5.96 17.13
N GLY A 138 -0.24 -7.27 17.08
CA GLY A 138 -0.35 -8.12 18.26
C GLY A 138 -1.73 -8.03 18.94
N ALA A 139 -1.86 -8.76 20.06
CA ALA A 139 -3.12 -8.89 20.78
C ALA A 139 -3.40 -7.74 21.77
N ASP A 140 -2.48 -6.85 21.97
CA ASP A 140 -2.55 -5.70 22.90
C ASP A 140 -2.52 -4.38 22.13
N TYR A 141 -3.48 -4.19 21.24
CA TYR A 141 -3.49 -3.03 20.34
C TYR A 141 -4.23 -1.80 20.89
N GLY A 142 -5.04 -1.94 21.94
CA GLY A 142 -5.79 -0.82 22.56
C GLY A 142 -6.81 -0.19 21.58
N LEU A 143 -6.73 1.13 21.42
CA LEU A 143 -7.50 1.87 20.43
C LEU A 143 -6.60 2.17 19.22
N ARG A 144 -7.07 1.79 18.02
CA ARG A 144 -6.37 2.08 16.76
C ARG A 144 -7.33 2.70 15.76
N LYS A 145 -6.80 3.64 15.00
CA LYS A 145 -7.56 4.33 13.96
C LYS A 145 -6.75 4.42 12.68
N ILE A 146 -7.41 4.16 11.54
CA ILE A 146 -6.86 4.40 10.22
C ILE A 146 -7.86 5.17 9.36
N HIS A 147 -7.33 5.89 8.39
CA HIS A 147 -8.09 6.74 7.48
C HIS A 147 -7.94 6.24 6.04
N PHE A 148 -9.05 6.15 5.33
CA PHE A 148 -9.08 5.83 3.93
C PHE A 148 -9.63 7.00 3.13
N GLY A 149 -8.99 7.30 2.00
CA GLY A 149 -9.43 8.34 1.07
C GLY A 149 -8.98 9.75 1.43
N GLN A 150 -8.19 9.91 2.48
CA GLN A 150 -7.52 11.16 2.85
C GLN A 150 -6.15 11.28 2.18
N CYS A 151 -5.48 12.40 2.36
CA CYS A 151 -4.10 12.57 1.93
C CYS A 151 -3.18 11.62 2.72
N LEU A 152 -2.16 11.06 2.06
CA LEU A 152 -1.22 10.14 2.71
C LEU A 152 -0.16 10.87 3.57
N ASP A 153 -0.56 11.89 4.30
CA ASP A 153 0.34 12.70 5.14
C ASP A 153 0.70 12.02 6.45
N GLU A 154 -0.19 11.15 6.95
CA GLU A 154 -0.01 10.48 8.23
C GLU A 154 0.23 8.98 8.07
N LYS A 155 0.91 8.37 9.05
CA LYS A 155 1.12 6.90 9.08
C LYS A 155 -0.18 6.10 9.17
N THR A 156 -1.24 6.73 9.63
CA THR A 156 -2.59 6.17 9.76
C THR A 156 -3.41 6.23 8.47
N ASP A 157 -2.94 6.95 7.46
CA ASP A 157 -3.59 7.02 6.17
C ASP A 157 -3.24 5.78 5.33
N VAL A 158 -4.26 5.09 4.83
CA VAL A 158 -4.07 3.82 4.13
C VAL A 158 -4.73 3.82 2.75
N PRO A 159 -4.05 3.28 1.73
CA PRO A 159 -4.64 3.15 0.39
C PRO A 159 -5.61 1.97 0.27
N LEU A 160 -5.50 0.94 1.13
CA LEU A 160 -6.32 -0.27 1.11
C LEU A 160 -7.29 -0.29 2.30
N PRO A 161 -8.62 -0.24 2.10
CA PRO A 161 -9.60 -0.20 3.19
C PRO A 161 -9.98 -1.61 3.67
N LEU A 162 -9.00 -2.37 4.12
CA LEU A 162 -9.14 -3.73 4.66
C LEU A 162 -8.59 -3.78 6.08
N ILE A 163 -9.36 -4.33 7.01
CA ILE A 163 -8.90 -4.65 8.37
C ILE A 163 -9.11 -6.12 8.68
N SER A 164 -8.29 -6.70 9.54
CA SER A 164 -8.44 -8.09 9.96
C SER A 164 -8.19 -8.26 11.46
N LEU A 165 -9.10 -8.99 12.10
CA LEU A 165 -8.95 -9.52 13.45
C LEU A 165 -8.78 -11.04 13.34
N PHE A 166 -7.78 -11.65 13.98
CA PHE A 166 -7.54 -13.09 13.89
C PHE A 166 -7.00 -13.67 15.20
N ASP A 167 -7.10 -14.99 15.36
CA ASP A 167 -6.65 -15.68 16.56
C ASP A 167 -5.13 -15.66 16.69
N ALA A 168 -4.62 -14.89 17.64
CA ALA A 168 -3.19 -14.73 17.91
C ALA A 168 -2.46 -16.06 18.22
N ASN A 169 -3.16 -17.02 18.79
CA ASN A 169 -2.57 -18.29 19.25
C ASN A 169 -2.77 -19.43 18.24
N ALA A 170 -3.40 -19.15 17.10
CA ALA A 170 -3.77 -20.14 16.09
C ALA A 170 -4.57 -21.34 16.65
N SER A 171 -5.18 -21.19 17.84
CA SER A 171 -5.88 -22.29 18.52
C SER A 171 -7.19 -22.65 17.82
N VAL A 172 -7.87 -21.68 17.19
CA VAL A 172 -9.05 -21.88 16.34
C VAL A 172 -8.77 -21.62 14.87
N ASN A 173 -7.58 -21.15 14.54
CA ASN A 173 -7.12 -20.87 13.17
C ASN A 173 -8.14 -20.05 12.36
N LEU A 174 -8.66 -18.98 12.94
CA LEU A 174 -9.76 -18.19 12.38
C LEU A 174 -9.45 -16.70 12.40
N GLY A 175 -9.85 -16.01 11.33
CA GLY A 175 -9.84 -14.57 11.21
C GLY A 175 -11.16 -14.02 10.71
N PHE A 176 -11.37 -12.74 10.94
CA PHE A 176 -12.51 -11.95 10.48
C PHE A 176 -12.00 -10.65 9.87
N SER A 177 -12.50 -10.31 8.70
CA SER A 177 -12.10 -9.10 7.98
C SER A 177 -13.29 -8.27 7.52
N CYS A 178 -13.04 -6.96 7.45
CA CYS A 178 -13.95 -5.98 6.84
C CYS A 178 -13.23 -5.27 5.69
N LEU A 179 -13.92 -5.12 4.56
CA LEU A 179 -13.44 -4.46 3.35
C LEU A 179 -14.48 -3.48 2.81
N LEU A 180 -14.05 -2.29 2.44
CA LEU A 180 -14.85 -1.43 1.57
C LEU A 180 -14.69 -1.87 0.12
N PRO A 181 -15.78 -2.18 -0.59
CA PRO A 181 -15.70 -2.51 -2.02
C PRO A 181 -15.18 -1.35 -2.86
N PRO A 182 -14.62 -1.60 -4.07
CA PRO A 182 -13.92 -0.58 -4.86
C PRO A 182 -14.77 0.62 -5.30
N ASP A 183 -16.07 0.49 -5.33
CA ASP A 183 -17.00 1.59 -5.64
C ASP A 183 -17.24 2.54 -4.45
N GLN A 184 -16.75 2.21 -3.26
CA GLN A 184 -16.80 3.09 -2.10
C GLN A 184 -15.56 4.00 -2.11
N THR A 185 -15.72 5.20 -2.65
CA THR A 185 -14.61 6.15 -2.89
C THR A 185 -14.62 7.36 -1.95
N GLY A 186 -15.52 7.37 -0.95
CA GLY A 186 -15.62 8.43 0.06
C GLY A 186 -14.49 8.40 1.09
N TYR A 187 -14.56 9.34 2.03
CA TYR A 187 -13.70 9.35 3.22
C TYR A 187 -14.25 8.38 4.25
N VAL A 188 -13.42 7.46 4.73
CA VAL A 188 -13.84 6.49 5.74
C VAL A 188 -12.77 6.34 6.82
N ASP A 189 -13.21 6.40 8.08
CA ASP A 189 -12.39 6.03 9.21
C ASP A 189 -12.76 4.62 9.68
N PHE A 190 -11.74 3.82 9.97
CA PHE A 190 -11.85 2.60 10.75
C PHE A 190 -11.25 2.85 12.13
N GLU A 191 -12.05 2.67 13.17
CA GLU A 191 -11.61 2.76 14.55
C GLU A 191 -11.86 1.42 15.24
N VAL A 192 -10.80 0.74 15.64
CA VAL A 192 -10.86 -0.57 16.31
C VAL A 192 -10.58 -0.36 17.78
N ASP A 193 -11.60 -0.55 18.60
CA ASP A 193 -11.54 -0.37 20.05
C ASP A 193 -11.52 -1.73 20.76
N GLN A 194 -10.35 -2.11 21.23
CA GLN A 194 -10.18 -3.35 21.98
C GLN A 194 -10.93 -3.34 23.32
N ARG A 195 -11.02 -2.20 23.98
CA ARG A 195 -11.62 -2.10 25.33
C ARG A 195 -13.12 -2.34 25.29
N ASN A 196 -13.77 -1.82 24.25
CA ASN A 196 -15.22 -1.96 24.06
C ASN A 196 -15.58 -3.11 23.11
N TRP A 197 -14.59 -3.80 22.55
CA TRP A 197 -14.78 -4.90 21.60
C TRP A 197 -15.63 -4.51 20.39
N LEU A 198 -15.36 -3.33 19.85
CA LEU A 198 -16.07 -2.74 18.72
C LEU A 198 -15.11 -2.28 17.63
N THR A 199 -15.58 -2.41 16.41
CA THR A 199 -15.00 -1.74 15.25
C THR A 199 -16.02 -0.74 14.72
N HIS A 200 -15.64 0.55 14.73
CA HIS A 200 -16.44 1.63 14.16
C HIS A 200 -15.95 1.96 12.77
N ILE A 201 -16.86 2.01 11.82
CA ILE A 201 -16.60 2.36 10.42
C ILE A 201 -17.41 3.61 10.11
N THR A 202 -16.74 4.75 9.98
CA THR A 202 -17.38 6.05 9.82
C THR A 202 -17.17 6.59 8.41
N PHE A 203 -18.24 6.62 7.63
CA PHE A 203 -18.30 7.29 6.33
C PHE A 203 -18.55 8.79 6.56
N LYS A 204 -17.74 9.64 5.98
CA LYS A 204 -17.77 11.09 6.20
C LYS A 204 -18.06 11.87 4.94
N HIS A 205 -18.47 13.12 5.12
CA HIS A 205 -18.63 14.10 4.05
C HIS A 205 -19.61 13.66 2.94
N LEU A 206 -20.65 12.92 3.33
CA LEU A 206 -21.67 12.41 2.43
C LEU A 206 -22.69 13.51 2.10
N GLY A 207 -22.79 13.89 0.84
CA GLY A 207 -23.71 14.92 0.36
C GLY A 207 -25.09 14.34 0.04
N LEU A 208 -26.11 14.74 0.77
CA LEU A 208 -27.50 14.41 0.47
C LEU A 208 -28.19 15.59 -0.20
N GLN A 209 -28.57 15.40 -1.46
CA GLN A 209 -29.23 16.39 -2.30
C GLN A 209 -30.65 15.93 -2.66
N LYS A 210 -31.55 16.89 -2.94
CA LYS A 210 -32.90 16.59 -3.40
C LYS A 210 -32.94 15.65 -4.60
N GLY A 211 -33.70 14.58 -4.46
CA GLY A 211 -33.88 13.59 -5.50
C GLY A 211 -32.64 12.71 -5.75
N LYS A 212 -31.65 12.75 -4.86
CA LYS A 212 -30.47 11.89 -4.87
C LYS A 212 -30.51 10.91 -3.72
N SER A 213 -29.80 9.79 -3.87
CA SER A 213 -29.62 8.78 -2.83
C SER A 213 -28.15 8.57 -2.55
N ILE A 214 -27.82 8.34 -1.28
CA ILE A 214 -26.51 7.86 -0.86
C ILE A 214 -26.60 6.34 -0.73
N HIS A 215 -25.61 5.63 -1.29
CA HIS A 215 -25.50 4.18 -1.19
C HIS A 215 -24.16 3.82 -0.55
N LEU A 216 -24.21 3.18 0.62
CA LEU A 216 -23.00 2.70 1.31
C LEU A 216 -23.02 1.18 1.35
N ARG A 217 -21.84 0.58 1.26
CA ARG A 217 -21.61 -0.86 1.35
C ARG A 217 -20.36 -1.18 2.17
N LEU A 218 -20.44 -2.31 2.86
CA LEU A 218 -19.31 -2.92 3.56
C LEU A 218 -19.39 -4.43 3.38
N TRP A 219 -18.27 -5.06 3.14
CA TRP A 219 -18.15 -6.51 3.08
C TRP A 219 -17.45 -7.04 4.32
N CYS A 220 -18.02 -8.11 4.89
CA CYS A 220 -17.49 -8.79 6.05
C CYS A 220 -17.34 -10.28 5.75
N PHE A 221 -16.20 -10.87 6.07
CA PHE A 221 -15.93 -12.27 5.78
C PHE A 221 -15.00 -12.89 6.81
N SER A 222 -15.04 -14.22 6.92
CA SER A 222 -14.11 -14.98 7.74
C SER A 222 -13.06 -15.68 6.87
N HIS A 223 -11.90 -15.92 7.46
CA HIS A 223 -10.78 -16.61 6.80
C HIS A 223 -10.00 -17.45 7.80
N ALA A 224 -9.13 -18.33 7.32
CA ALA A 224 -8.24 -19.11 8.17
C ALA A 224 -7.02 -18.28 8.60
N GLY A 225 -6.50 -18.53 9.80
CA GLY A 225 -5.22 -18.02 10.27
C GLY A 225 -5.10 -16.49 10.33
N ASP A 226 -3.92 -16.00 9.94
CA ASP A 226 -3.59 -14.58 9.94
C ASP A 226 -4.27 -13.80 8.80
N TRP A 227 -3.87 -12.54 8.62
CA TRP A 227 -4.44 -11.61 7.63
C TRP A 227 -4.17 -11.99 6.15
N ARG A 228 -3.20 -12.86 5.85
CA ARG A 228 -2.79 -13.19 4.48
C ARG A 228 -3.89 -13.83 3.64
N PRO A 229 -4.69 -14.78 4.15
CA PRO A 229 -5.82 -15.30 3.39
C PRO A 229 -6.87 -14.24 3.05
N ALA A 230 -7.06 -13.23 3.92
CA ALA A 230 -7.94 -12.10 3.60
C ALA A 230 -7.40 -11.30 2.40
N MET A 231 -6.11 -11.02 2.37
CA MET A 231 -5.46 -10.41 1.21
C MET A 231 -5.59 -11.26 -0.05
N GLY A 232 -5.41 -12.57 0.08
CA GLY A 232 -5.60 -13.54 -1.02
C GLY A 232 -7.02 -13.50 -1.58
N TRP A 233 -8.02 -13.43 -0.70
CA TRP A 233 -9.41 -13.28 -1.09
C TRP A 233 -9.65 -11.98 -1.87
N VAL A 234 -9.15 -10.85 -1.38
CA VAL A 234 -9.26 -9.54 -2.05
C VAL A 234 -8.55 -9.57 -3.42
N ARG A 235 -7.34 -10.12 -3.49
CA ARG A 235 -6.57 -10.25 -4.73
C ARG A 235 -7.30 -11.10 -5.78
N ASN A 236 -7.87 -12.23 -5.38
CA ASN A 236 -8.58 -13.12 -6.29
C ASN A 236 -9.90 -12.52 -6.79
N ARG A 237 -10.54 -11.70 -5.98
CA ARG A 237 -11.78 -11.01 -6.34
C ARG A 237 -11.55 -9.78 -7.22
N PHE A 238 -10.42 -9.12 -7.05
CA PHE A 238 -10.02 -7.92 -7.78
C PHE A 238 -8.65 -8.05 -8.44
N PRO A 239 -8.48 -9.05 -9.34
CA PRO A 239 -7.18 -9.28 -9.99
C PRO A 239 -6.71 -8.08 -10.83
N GLN A 240 -7.64 -7.25 -11.35
CA GLN A 240 -7.32 -6.03 -12.09
C GLN A 240 -6.67 -4.95 -11.20
N LEU A 241 -6.90 -4.98 -9.87
CA LEU A 241 -6.33 -4.03 -8.92
C LEU A 241 -5.03 -4.54 -8.30
N LEU A 242 -4.98 -5.81 -7.91
CA LEU A 242 -3.88 -6.37 -7.10
C LEU A 242 -3.05 -7.42 -7.84
N GLY A 243 -3.55 -7.96 -8.94
CA GLY A 243 -2.83 -8.92 -9.77
C GLY A 243 -1.80 -8.27 -10.70
N PRO A 244 -0.98 -9.09 -11.37
CA PRO A 244 -0.01 -8.60 -12.35
C PRO A 244 -0.73 -8.01 -13.58
N VAL A 245 -0.05 -7.10 -14.24
CA VAL A 245 -0.51 -6.47 -15.49
C VAL A 245 0.54 -6.62 -16.58
N GLU A 246 0.12 -6.63 -17.84
CA GLU A 246 1.01 -6.74 -18.99
C GLU A 246 1.98 -5.56 -19.06
N GLY A 247 3.27 -5.84 -19.25
CA GLY A 247 4.33 -4.85 -19.36
C GLY A 247 4.95 -4.40 -18.03
N GLN A 248 4.41 -4.85 -16.89
CA GLN A 248 4.94 -4.46 -15.57
C GLN A 248 6.36 -4.95 -15.33
N GLU A 249 6.78 -6.05 -15.99
CA GLU A 249 8.13 -6.60 -15.91
C GLU A 249 9.21 -5.58 -16.33
N LYS A 250 8.83 -4.59 -17.13
CA LYS A 250 9.69 -3.47 -17.49
C LYS A 250 10.08 -2.59 -16.29
N LEU A 251 9.27 -2.61 -15.22
CA LEU A 251 9.51 -1.85 -13.99
C LEU A 251 10.28 -2.66 -12.94
N ASP A 252 10.60 -3.93 -13.22
CA ASP A 252 11.36 -4.78 -12.29
C ASP A 252 12.84 -4.42 -12.34
N GLY A 253 13.27 -3.61 -11.36
CA GLY A 253 14.63 -3.15 -11.19
C GLY A 253 14.71 -1.80 -10.50
N ASN A 254 15.92 -1.41 -10.16
CA ASN A 254 16.17 -0.13 -9.49
C ASN A 254 15.92 1.05 -10.43
N MET A 255 15.50 2.15 -9.83
CA MET A 255 15.28 3.41 -10.52
C MET A 255 16.36 4.46 -10.18
N ALA A 256 16.47 5.47 -11.04
CA ALA A 256 17.19 6.70 -10.76
C ALA A 256 16.39 7.92 -11.23
N TYR A 257 16.61 9.07 -10.61
CA TYR A 257 16.26 10.35 -11.23
C TYR A 257 17.19 10.61 -12.43
N THR A 258 16.85 11.61 -13.22
CA THR A 258 17.58 11.95 -14.44
C THR A 258 19.08 11.85 -14.24
N ILE A 259 19.66 10.86 -14.88
CA ILE A 259 21.10 10.66 -14.91
C ILE A 259 21.65 11.65 -15.92
N PRO A 260 22.66 12.46 -15.61
CA PRO A 260 23.36 13.25 -16.63
C PRO A 260 23.77 12.35 -17.80
N ILE A 261 23.71 12.87 -19.03
CA ILE A 261 24.03 12.10 -20.25
C ILE A 261 25.49 11.64 -20.18
N ASN A 262 25.70 10.56 -19.46
CA ASN A 262 26.99 9.91 -19.26
C ASN A 262 26.81 8.40 -19.47
N GLU A 263 27.11 7.94 -20.68
CA GLU A 263 26.89 6.54 -21.07
C GLU A 263 27.67 5.57 -20.16
N LYS A 264 28.86 5.92 -19.73
CA LYS A 264 29.66 5.09 -18.82
C LYS A 264 28.93 4.90 -17.48
N ARG A 265 28.32 5.96 -16.93
CA ARG A 265 27.57 5.87 -15.68
C ARG A 265 26.31 5.02 -15.84
N ILE A 266 25.55 5.22 -16.93
CA ILE A 266 24.35 4.42 -17.22
C ILE A 266 24.73 2.95 -17.30
N ALA A 267 25.80 2.61 -18.04
CA ALA A 267 26.33 1.25 -18.15
C ALA A 267 26.71 0.67 -16.79
N ASP A 268 27.47 1.42 -15.99
CA ASP A 268 27.99 0.98 -14.70
C ASP A 268 26.85 0.74 -13.68
N TRP A 269 25.86 1.63 -13.65
CA TRP A 269 24.70 1.48 -12.74
C TRP A 269 23.75 0.38 -13.20
N SER A 270 23.56 0.19 -14.51
CA SER A 270 22.78 -0.92 -15.03
C SER A 270 23.39 -2.28 -14.66
N ASP A 271 24.72 -2.40 -14.79
CA ASP A 271 25.45 -3.63 -14.50
C ASP A 271 25.58 -3.90 -13.00
N LYS A 272 26.06 -2.93 -12.22
CA LYS A 272 26.41 -3.13 -10.81
C LYS A 272 25.23 -2.98 -9.85
N MET A 273 24.25 -2.14 -10.17
CA MET A 273 23.15 -1.77 -9.28
C MET A 273 21.79 -2.15 -9.84
N HIS A 274 21.75 -2.97 -10.89
CA HIS A 274 20.50 -3.40 -11.50
C HIS A 274 19.56 -2.24 -11.84
N LEU A 275 20.11 -1.09 -12.30
CA LEU A 275 19.31 0.01 -12.79
C LEU A 275 18.55 -0.44 -14.04
N ARG A 276 17.21 -0.28 -14.05
CA ARG A 276 16.34 -0.67 -15.16
C ARG A 276 15.54 0.46 -15.74
N TRP A 277 15.34 1.54 -14.97
CA TRP A 277 14.64 2.69 -15.51
C TRP A 277 15.04 3.97 -14.78
N ASN A 278 14.85 5.09 -15.47
CA ASN A 278 15.02 6.40 -14.86
C ASN A 278 13.84 7.32 -15.14
N GLU A 279 13.59 8.20 -14.21
CA GLU A 279 12.66 9.28 -14.37
C GLU A 279 13.35 10.44 -15.11
N LEU A 280 12.80 10.80 -16.26
CA LEU A 280 13.27 11.94 -17.02
C LEU A 280 12.68 13.23 -16.47
N PHE A 281 13.45 13.91 -15.64
CA PHE A 281 13.04 15.09 -14.90
C PHE A 281 13.05 16.39 -15.72
N TYR A 282 13.56 16.35 -16.95
CA TYR A 282 13.78 17.53 -17.79
C TYR A 282 12.50 18.28 -18.21
N PHE A 283 11.35 17.64 -18.14
CA PHE A 283 10.05 18.22 -18.53
C PHE A 283 9.23 18.77 -17.37
N ARG A 284 9.81 18.87 -16.19
CA ARG A 284 9.12 19.39 -15.02
C ARG A 284 9.06 20.93 -15.05
N ASN A 285 8.39 21.45 -16.05
CA ASN A 285 8.13 22.86 -16.18
C ASN A 285 6.68 23.16 -15.75
N PHE A 286 6.34 22.89 -14.52
CA PHE A 286 5.06 23.06 -13.82
C PHE A 286 3.93 23.77 -14.57
N GLY A 287 3.47 23.19 -15.66
CA GLY A 287 2.44 23.72 -16.54
C GLY A 287 2.86 23.84 -17.99
N ASP A 288 4.08 23.41 -18.33
CA ASP A 288 4.53 23.33 -19.71
C ASP A 288 5.39 22.08 -19.90
N TYR A 289 4.74 20.95 -20.22
CA TYR A 289 5.37 19.64 -20.37
C TYR A 289 5.84 19.34 -21.79
N PHE A 290 5.65 20.27 -22.70
CA PHE A 290 6.13 20.20 -24.08
C PHE A 290 6.55 21.60 -24.55
N PRO A 291 7.69 22.12 -24.03
CA PRO A 291 8.17 23.46 -24.34
C PRO A 291 8.68 23.55 -25.77
N ASP A 292 8.73 24.80 -26.30
CA ASP A 292 9.36 25.10 -27.58
C ASP A 292 10.88 24.89 -27.50
N GLU A 293 11.50 24.43 -28.62
CA GLU A 293 12.95 24.24 -28.74
C GLU A 293 13.69 25.55 -29.07
N PRO A 294 14.89 25.79 -28.55
CA PRO A 294 15.55 25.04 -27.48
C PRO A 294 14.93 25.35 -26.12
N PHE A 295 14.94 24.40 -25.22
CA PHE A 295 14.41 24.57 -23.88
C PHE A 295 15.46 24.30 -22.81
N ASN A 296 15.26 24.91 -21.64
CA ASN A 296 16.10 24.66 -20.49
C ASN A 296 15.42 23.61 -19.62
N ALA A 297 16.11 22.52 -19.42
CA ALA A 297 15.65 21.53 -18.46
C ALA A 297 15.87 22.10 -17.07
N ASN A 298 14.79 22.13 -16.34
CA ASN A 298 14.77 22.33 -14.92
C ASN A 298 14.41 23.69 -14.38
N HIS A 299 13.36 23.68 -13.61
CA HIS A 299 12.88 24.81 -12.82
C HIS A 299 12.87 24.59 -11.30
N PHE A 300 13.36 23.44 -10.78
CA PHE A 300 13.79 23.41 -9.38
C PHE A 300 15.11 24.12 -9.18
N GLN A 301 15.30 25.22 -9.86
CA GLN A 301 16.49 26.04 -9.67
C GLN A 301 16.43 26.68 -8.29
N THR A 302 17.09 26.00 -7.40
CA THR A 302 17.76 26.76 -6.37
C THR A 302 19.06 27.22 -6.96
N PRO A 303 19.49 28.46 -6.69
CA PRO A 303 20.86 28.87 -6.96
C PRO A 303 21.91 27.93 -6.33
N ALA A 304 21.48 27.12 -5.38
CA ALA A 304 22.27 26.12 -4.67
C ALA A 304 22.51 24.82 -5.43
N ASN A 305 21.81 24.56 -6.56
CA ASN A 305 21.99 23.30 -7.28
C ASN A 305 22.08 23.51 -8.81
N PRO A 306 23.21 24.11 -9.31
CA PRO A 306 23.42 24.40 -10.72
C PRO A 306 23.56 23.13 -11.59
N HIS A 307 23.64 21.95 -11.00
CA HIS A 307 24.00 20.71 -11.70
C HIS A 307 22.83 20.00 -12.39
N TRP A 308 21.62 20.48 -12.15
CA TRP A 308 20.39 19.95 -12.77
C TRP A 308 19.96 20.73 -14.00
N THR A 309 20.78 21.71 -14.42
CA THR A 309 20.50 22.53 -15.59
C THR A 309 21.16 21.94 -16.82
N ALA A 310 20.36 21.52 -17.77
CA ALA A 310 20.81 21.39 -19.14
C ALA A 310 20.15 22.52 -19.92
N ASP A 311 20.97 23.46 -20.38
CA ASP A 311 20.52 24.59 -21.19
C ASP A 311 20.52 24.25 -22.67
N ASN A 312 19.59 24.84 -23.40
CA ASN A 312 19.48 24.69 -24.85
C ASN A 312 19.26 23.25 -25.34
N LEU A 313 18.48 22.44 -24.60
CA LEU A 313 18.10 21.09 -25.02
C LEU A 313 17.16 21.14 -26.21
N THR A 314 17.30 20.12 -27.05
CA THR A 314 16.35 19.80 -28.13
C THR A 314 15.72 18.44 -27.89
N TYR A 315 14.60 18.13 -28.54
CA TYR A 315 14.01 16.80 -28.48
C TYR A 315 14.91 15.73 -29.13
N ASP A 316 15.82 16.15 -30.01
CA ASP A 316 16.83 15.23 -30.57
C ASP A 316 17.89 14.85 -29.53
N ASP A 317 18.23 15.76 -28.59
CA ASP A 317 19.06 15.43 -27.44
C ASP A 317 18.38 14.42 -26.51
N ILE A 318 17.07 14.61 -26.29
CA ILE A 318 16.28 13.65 -25.49
C ILE A 318 16.20 12.28 -26.18
N ASN A 319 15.98 12.23 -27.48
CA ASN A 319 15.96 10.96 -28.22
C ASN A 319 17.33 10.26 -28.15
N ARG A 320 18.45 10.98 -28.30
CA ARG A 320 19.80 10.41 -28.12
C ARG A 320 20.02 9.88 -26.70
N TYR A 321 19.51 10.56 -25.71
CA TYR A 321 19.56 10.10 -24.32
C TYR A 321 18.77 8.80 -24.14
N ILE A 322 17.55 8.74 -24.65
CA ILE A 322 16.70 7.53 -24.61
C ILE A 322 17.42 6.36 -25.29
N ASP A 323 17.96 6.57 -26.50
CA ASP A 323 18.70 5.52 -27.22
C ASP A 323 19.93 5.04 -26.44
N THR A 324 20.60 5.95 -25.72
CA THR A 324 21.73 5.58 -24.86
C THR A 324 21.27 4.73 -23.68
N CYS A 325 20.18 5.10 -23.01
CA CYS A 325 19.60 4.30 -21.93
C CYS A 325 19.20 2.91 -22.42
N HIS A 326 18.55 2.81 -23.56
CA HIS A 326 18.09 1.54 -24.14
C HIS A 326 19.23 0.59 -24.47
N ARG A 327 20.40 1.10 -24.95
CA ARG A 327 21.59 0.26 -25.17
C ARG A 327 22.07 -0.46 -23.90
N HIS A 328 21.71 0.06 -22.74
CA HIS A 328 22.08 -0.50 -21.43
C HIS A 328 20.86 -1.09 -20.68
N ASN A 329 19.77 -1.40 -21.37
CA ASN A 329 18.53 -1.93 -20.80
C ASN A 329 17.92 -1.04 -19.70
N VAL A 330 18.06 0.26 -19.83
CA VAL A 330 17.46 1.26 -18.93
C VAL A 330 16.34 1.97 -19.67
N MET A 331 15.13 1.87 -19.15
CA MET A 331 13.95 2.57 -19.67
C MET A 331 13.93 4.03 -19.25
N VAL A 332 13.20 4.84 -19.99
CA VAL A 332 13.03 6.27 -19.72
C VAL A 332 11.56 6.62 -19.58
N MET A 333 11.23 7.20 -18.43
CA MET A 333 9.87 7.67 -18.11
C MET A 333 9.90 9.14 -17.73
N PRO A 334 9.28 10.05 -18.49
CA PRO A 334 9.17 11.43 -18.07
C PRO A 334 8.27 11.58 -16.84
N TYR A 335 8.58 12.59 -16.03
CA TYR A 335 7.76 13.05 -14.92
C TYR A 335 6.38 13.47 -15.42
N PHE A 336 5.35 13.05 -14.73
CA PHE A 336 3.96 13.38 -15.01
C PHE A 336 3.24 13.81 -13.73
N ASN A 337 2.62 14.98 -13.74
CA ASN A 337 1.83 15.46 -12.61
C ASN A 337 0.54 16.12 -13.10
N ILE A 338 -0.61 15.62 -12.64
CA ILE A 338 -1.94 16.11 -12.98
C ILE A 338 -2.53 17.00 -11.88
N SER A 339 -1.89 17.05 -10.74
CA SER A 339 -2.42 17.68 -9.52
C SER A 339 -1.74 18.98 -9.12
N GLU A 340 -0.71 19.42 -9.85
CA GLU A 340 0.04 20.63 -9.52
C GLU A 340 0.31 21.51 -10.73
N CYS A 341 0.33 22.81 -10.49
CA CYS A 341 0.77 23.80 -11.47
C CYS A 341 1.44 24.98 -10.77
N GLU A 342 2.42 25.59 -11.42
CA GLU A 342 3.01 26.86 -10.95
C GLU A 342 1.91 27.93 -10.89
N SER A 343 1.87 28.68 -9.79
CA SER A 343 0.73 29.55 -9.44
C SER A 343 0.41 30.62 -10.50
N ASN A 344 1.43 31.28 -11.08
CA ASN A 344 1.21 32.29 -12.12
C ASN A 344 0.66 31.70 -13.42
N ILE A 345 1.10 30.49 -13.79
CA ILE A 345 0.58 29.75 -14.95
C ILE A 345 -0.85 29.31 -14.66
N ALA A 346 -1.10 28.72 -13.47
CA ALA A 346 -2.40 28.25 -13.05
C ALA A 346 -3.44 29.38 -13.11
N HIS A 347 -3.16 30.52 -12.50
CA HIS A 347 -4.10 31.64 -12.50
C HIS A 347 -4.33 32.27 -13.88
N LYS A 348 -3.27 32.36 -14.66
CA LYS A 348 -3.37 32.98 -15.99
C LYS A 348 -4.14 32.10 -16.98
N ARG A 349 -4.04 30.80 -16.89
CA ARG A 349 -4.53 29.87 -17.92
C ARG A 349 -5.62 28.93 -17.42
N PHE A 350 -5.61 28.55 -16.14
CA PHE A 350 -6.41 27.45 -15.60
C PHE A 350 -7.04 27.80 -14.25
N GLY A 351 -7.39 29.06 -14.02
CA GLY A 351 -7.93 29.53 -12.73
C GLY A 351 -9.17 28.76 -12.25
N GLU A 352 -9.97 28.25 -13.21
CA GLU A 352 -11.13 27.38 -12.93
C GLU A 352 -10.77 25.94 -12.54
N SER A 353 -9.49 25.56 -12.59
CA SER A 353 -9.01 24.24 -12.12
C SER A 353 -8.26 24.33 -10.80
N VAL A 354 -8.09 25.53 -10.23
CA VAL A 354 -7.35 25.72 -8.97
C VAL A 354 -8.18 25.26 -7.78
N ALA A 355 -7.68 24.29 -7.01
CA ALA A 355 -8.34 23.78 -5.82
C ALA A 355 -8.23 24.74 -4.63
N LYS A 356 -9.27 24.80 -3.79
CA LYS A 356 -9.35 25.73 -2.64
C LYS A 356 -9.82 25.05 -1.36
N PHE A 357 -9.31 25.54 -0.24
CA PHE A 357 -9.83 25.21 1.08
C PHE A 357 -11.18 25.91 1.37
N TYR A 358 -11.82 25.50 2.46
CA TYR A 358 -13.14 26.02 2.90
C TYR A 358 -13.18 27.53 3.18
N ASP A 359 -12.03 28.14 3.41
CA ASP A 359 -11.87 29.59 3.63
C ASP A 359 -11.50 30.35 2.35
N ASN A 360 -11.66 29.73 1.21
CA ASN A 360 -11.32 30.24 -0.12
C ASN A 360 -9.82 30.43 -0.40
N ARG A 361 -8.94 30.05 0.53
CA ARG A 361 -7.50 30.02 0.26
C ARG A 361 -7.17 28.89 -0.71
N GLU A 362 -6.21 29.17 -1.59
CA GLU A 362 -5.68 28.17 -2.49
C GLU A 362 -4.95 27.07 -1.73
N MET A 363 -5.01 25.87 -2.26
CA MET A 363 -4.22 24.76 -1.76
C MET A 363 -2.82 24.88 -2.33
N VAL A 364 -1.87 25.33 -1.51
CA VAL A 364 -0.45 25.39 -1.86
C VAL A 364 0.20 24.07 -1.49
N CYS A 365 0.82 23.41 -2.46
CA CYS A 365 1.46 22.10 -2.25
C CYS A 365 2.98 22.19 -2.17
N TRP A 366 3.59 23.17 -2.82
CA TRP A 366 5.03 23.34 -2.82
C TRP A 366 5.43 24.83 -2.91
N VAL A 367 6.34 25.24 -2.04
CA VAL A 367 6.93 26.58 -2.08
C VAL A 367 8.38 26.46 -2.49
N TYR A 368 8.77 27.21 -3.54
CA TYR A 368 10.15 27.19 -4.01
C TYR A 368 11.11 27.81 -3.00
N TYR A 369 12.38 27.47 -3.13
CA TYR A 369 13.42 27.98 -2.22
C TYR A 369 13.64 29.50 -2.28
N ASP A 370 13.14 30.16 -3.32
CA ASP A 370 13.13 31.64 -3.40
C ASP A 370 12.07 32.29 -2.48
N GLY A 371 11.18 31.46 -1.91
CA GLY A 371 10.09 31.87 -1.04
C GLY A 371 9.00 32.71 -1.72
N LYS A 372 9.06 32.89 -3.05
CA LYS A 372 8.14 33.72 -3.83
C LYS A 372 7.26 32.92 -4.76
N ASN A 373 7.85 31.95 -5.44
CA ASN A 373 7.12 31.09 -6.36
C ASN A 373 6.62 29.84 -5.62
N HIS A 374 5.46 29.35 -5.98
CA HIS A 374 4.86 28.17 -5.39
C HIS A 374 3.97 27.46 -6.39
N ASN A 375 3.73 26.17 -6.14
CA ASN A 375 2.73 25.39 -6.84
C ASN A 375 1.42 25.39 -6.06
N VAL A 376 0.33 25.46 -6.81
CA VAL A 376 -1.02 25.24 -6.30
C VAL A 376 -1.53 23.89 -6.73
N VAL A 377 -2.40 23.32 -5.90
CA VAL A 377 -3.07 22.08 -6.23
C VAL A 377 -4.14 22.36 -7.30
N MET A 378 -4.13 21.51 -8.32
CA MET A 378 -5.06 21.59 -9.44
C MET A 378 -6.10 20.48 -9.32
N ASN A 379 -7.34 20.79 -9.61
CA ASN A 379 -8.33 19.77 -9.90
C ASN A 379 -8.16 19.30 -11.35
N GLY A 380 -7.45 18.20 -11.51
CA GLY A 380 -7.15 17.59 -12.80
C GLY A 380 -8.26 16.61 -13.29
N ASP A 381 -9.51 16.80 -12.86
CA ASP A 381 -10.63 16.04 -13.40
C ASP A 381 -10.82 16.38 -14.90
N PRO A 382 -11.12 15.38 -15.78
CA PRO A 382 -11.34 15.60 -17.20
C PRO A 382 -12.39 16.67 -17.59
N GLN A 383 -13.25 17.06 -16.66
CA GLN A 383 -14.20 18.15 -16.88
C GLN A 383 -13.57 19.54 -16.84
N TYR A 384 -12.33 19.70 -16.36
CA TYR A 384 -11.62 20.97 -16.22
C TYR A 384 -10.48 21.10 -17.23
N PRO A 385 -10.18 22.31 -17.70
CA PRO A 385 -9.26 22.54 -18.84
C PRO A 385 -7.81 22.14 -18.56
N TYR A 386 -7.38 22.12 -17.31
CA TYR A 386 -6.02 21.75 -16.95
C TYR A 386 -5.71 20.28 -17.33
N PHE A 387 -6.66 19.36 -17.14
CA PHE A 387 -6.51 17.97 -17.53
C PHE A 387 -6.15 17.81 -19.01
N ASP A 388 -7.00 18.34 -19.89
CA ASP A 388 -6.81 18.16 -21.34
C ASP A 388 -5.50 18.82 -21.81
N PHE A 389 -5.16 19.98 -21.24
CA PHE A 389 -3.90 20.64 -21.52
C PHE A 389 -2.70 19.73 -21.19
N VAL A 390 -2.62 19.20 -19.98
CA VAL A 390 -1.50 18.33 -19.54
C VAL A 390 -1.40 17.09 -20.41
N VAL A 391 -2.49 16.35 -20.56
CA VAL A 391 -2.48 15.08 -21.30
C VAL A 391 -2.14 15.30 -22.78
N THR A 392 -2.65 16.36 -23.41
CA THR A 392 -2.31 16.71 -24.79
C THR A 392 -0.83 17.03 -24.98
N GLN A 393 -0.19 17.66 -23.99
CA GLN A 393 1.26 17.91 -24.05
C GLN A 393 2.06 16.58 -24.01
N TYR A 394 1.66 15.65 -23.15
CA TYR A 394 2.30 14.34 -23.13
C TYR A 394 2.08 13.54 -24.41
N GLU A 395 0.92 13.63 -25.04
CA GLU A 395 0.68 13.04 -26.36
C GLU A 395 1.65 13.59 -27.42
N LYS A 396 1.87 14.92 -27.40
CA LYS A 396 2.86 15.55 -28.28
C LYS A 396 4.29 15.09 -27.97
N LEU A 397 4.65 15.02 -26.69
CA LEU A 397 5.95 14.53 -26.24
C LEU A 397 6.19 13.08 -26.71
N LEU A 398 5.25 12.18 -26.48
CA LEU A 398 5.33 10.79 -26.90
C LEU A 398 5.40 10.62 -28.41
N LYS A 399 4.80 11.53 -29.17
CA LYS A 399 4.91 11.58 -30.63
C LYS A 399 6.31 12.05 -31.08
N ARG A 400 6.90 13.04 -30.39
CA ARG A 400 8.21 13.62 -30.72
C ARG A 400 9.36 12.74 -30.22
N CYS A 401 9.15 12.03 -29.10
CA CYS A 401 10.10 11.10 -28.48
C CYS A 401 9.49 9.70 -28.39
N PRO A 402 9.44 8.96 -29.49
CA PRO A 402 8.73 7.66 -29.55
C PRO A 402 9.44 6.55 -28.74
N GLY A 403 10.67 6.76 -28.30
CA GLY A 403 11.41 5.85 -27.44
C GLY A 403 11.00 5.91 -25.96
N ILE A 404 10.18 6.87 -25.52
CA ILE A 404 9.65 6.89 -24.15
C ILE A 404 8.88 5.60 -23.85
N ASP A 405 9.20 4.94 -22.71
CA ASP A 405 8.67 3.64 -22.33
C ASP A 405 7.44 3.73 -21.45
N GLY A 406 7.34 4.79 -20.64
CA GLY A 406 6.30 4.93 -19.65
C GLY A 406 6.12 6.35 -19.15
N LEU A 407 5.37 6.51 -18.06
CA LEU A 407 5.17 7.76 -17.34
C LEU A 407 5.38 7.55 -15.85
N PHE A 408 6.08 8.46 -15.19
CA PHE A 408 6.20 8.51 -13.76
C PHE A 408 5.14 9.45 -13.19
N PHE A 409 4.11 8.89 -12.58
CA PHE A 409 2.99 9.64 -12.00
C PHE A 409 3.35 10.09 -10.59
N ASP A 410 3.74 11.33 -10.46
CA ASP A 410 4.07 11.91 -9.16
C ASP A 410 2.86 12.53 -8.45
N GLN A 411 2.95 12.65 -7.12
CA GLN A 411 1.97 13.27 -6.24
C GLN A 411 0.54 12.72 -6.38
N VAL A 412 0.41 11.38 -6.46
CA VAL A 412 -0.90 10.71 -6.51
C VAL A 412 -1.49 10.55 -5.09
N CYS A 413 -1.23 11.52 -4.23
CA CYS A 413 -1.47 11.44 -2.80
C CYS A 413 -2.49 12.45 -2.25
N TYR A 414 -2.89 13.47 -3.01
CA TYR A 414 -3.78 14.51 -2.49
C TYR A 414 -5.23 14.03 -2.37
N GLY A 415 -5.64 13.72 -1.15
CA GLY A 415 -7.02 13.38 -0.81
C GLY A 415 -7.77 14.52 -0.12
N TRP A 416 -7.37 15.77 -0.35
CA TRP A 416 -8.01 16.92 0.26
C TRP A 416 -9.40 17.20 -0.29
N ILE A 417 -10.21 17.94 0.49
CA ILE A 417 -11.53 18.39 0.06
C ILE A 417 -11.39 19.78 -0.56
N ASP A 418 -11.63 19.85 -1.84
CA ASP A 418 -11.65 21.08 -2.62
C ASP A 418 -13.06 21.70 -2.59
N THR A 419 -13.16 22.93 -2.13
CA THR A 419 -14.45 23.64 -2.00
C THR A 419 -14.78 24.57 -3.16
N ALA A 420 -13.89 24.67 -4.16
CA ALA A 420 -14.16 25.40 -5.39
C ALA A 420 -14.94 24.59 -6.42
N HIS A 421 -14.95 23.26 -6.27
CA HIS A 421 -15.52 22.33 -7.23
C HIS A 421 -16.49 21.37 -6.56
N PHE A 422 -17.18 20.54 -7.39
CA PHE A 422 -18.12 19.55 -6.90
C PHE A 422 -18.01 18.22 -7.67
N ASP A 423 -17.85 17.11 -6.95
CA ASP A 423 -17.75 15.76 -7.54
C ASP A 423 -19.10 15.03 -7.64
N GLY A 424 -20.17 15.64 -7.17
CA GLY A 424 -21.52 15.07 -7.18
C GLY A 424 -21.94 14.37 -5.90
N VAL A 425 -21.01 14.12 -4.96
CA VAL A 425 -21.26 13.29 -3.75
C VAL A 425 -20.64 13.85 -2.47
N THR A 426 -19.60 14.63 -2.54
CA THR A 426 -18.88 15.14 -1.38
C THR A 426 -19.45 16.47 -0.89
N PHE A 427 -19.64 16.61 0.41
CA PHE A 427 -20.04 17.85 1.07
C PHE A 427 -19.07 18.20 2.20
N LEU A 428 -18.84 19.48 2.39
CA LEU A 428 -18.12 20.00 3.56
C LEU A 428 -18.89 21.17 4.15
N ASN A 429 -19.18 21.12 5.45
CA ASN A 429 -19.98 22.14 6.16
C ASN A 429 -21.33 22.41 5.44
N ASN A 430 -22.00 21.34 5.01
CA ASN A 430 -23.27 21.38 4.27
C ASN A 430 -23.25 22.11 2.92
N LYS A 431 -22.07 22.22 2.30
CA LYS A 431 -21.89 22.76 0.96
C LYS A 431 -21.27 21.74 0.02
N PRO A 432 -21.66 21.77 -1.26
CA PRO A 432 -20.99 20.97 -2.28
C PRO A 432 -19.47 21.16 -2.26
N ALA A 433 -18.74 20.07 -2.39
CA ALA A 433 -17.29 20.02 -2.40
C ALA A 433 -16.77 18.88 -3.28
N TYR A 434 -15.51 18.84 -3.51
CA TYR A 434 -14.85 17.84 -4.35
C TYR A 434 -13.80 17.06 -3.55
N ASN A 435 -13.91 15.73 -3.52
CA ASN A 435 -12.84 14.87 -3.02
C ASN A 435 -11.78 14.69 -4.12
N LEU A 436 -10.61 15.28 -3.97
CA LEU A 436 -9.52 15.20 -4.96
C LEU A 436 -9.07 13.74 -5.23
N GLY A 437 -9.28 12.82 -4.29
CA GLY A 437 -9.09 11.39 -4.56
C GLY A 437 -10.00 10.84 -5.67
N ASN A 438 -11.20 11.40 -5.85
CA ASN A 438 -12.09 11.06 -6.97
C ASN A 438 -11.62 11.66 -8.29
N MET A 439 -10.93 12.80 -8.25
CA MET A 439 -10.27 13.39 -9.43
C MET A 439 -9.27 12.40 -10.04
N TYR A 440 -8.39 11.82 -9.22
CA TYR A 440 -7.42 10.84 -9.72
C TYR A 440 -8.09 9.64 -10.39
N LEU A 441 -9.16 9.09 -9.83
CA LEU A 441 -9.86 7.95 -10.43
C LEU A 441 -10.38 8.29 -11.83
N ARG A 442 -11.00 9.46 -12.01
CA ARG A 442 -11.52 9.91 -13.31
C ARG A 442 -10.40 10.27 -14.27
N ALA A 443 -9.38 10.98 -13.80
CA ALA A 443 -8.23 11.39 -14.59
C ALA A 443 -7.46 10.17 -15.13
N PHE A 444 -7.14 9.20 -14.27
CA PHE A 444 -6.36 8.03 -14.68
C PHE A 444 -7.13 7.08 -15.60
N ALA A 445 -8.44 6.97 -15.43
CA ALA A 445 -9.28 6.24 -16.39
C ALA A 445 -9.17 6.85 -17.80
N GLU A 446 -9.26 8.17 -17.91
CA GLU A 446 -9.14 8.88 -19.19
C GLU A 446 -7.69 8.88 -19.72
N ILE A 447 -6.68 9.00 -18.86
CA ILE A 447 -5.26 8.88 -19.26
C ILE A 447 -5.03 7.51 -19.90
N ARG A 448 -5.51 6.41 -19.31
CA ARG A 448 -5.32 5.07 -19.87
C ARG A 448 -6.11 4.84 -21.15
N ARG A 449 -7.23 5.51 -21.34
CA ARG A 449 -7.93 5.50 -22.60
C ARG A 449 -7.13 6.15 -23.75
N ARG A 450 -6.39 7.22 -23.44
CA ARG A 450 -5.55 7.97 -24.39
C ARG A 450 -4.14 7.35 -24.55
N LEU A 451 -3.59 6.80 -23.47
CA LEU A 451 -2.22 6.25 -23.38
C LEU A 451 -2.26 4.79 -22.90
N PRO A 452 -2.64 3.84 -23.77
CA PRO A 452 -2.90 2.45 -23.36
C PRO A 452 -1.64 1.64 -23.09
N ARG A 453 -1.80 0.59 -22.26
CA ARG A 453 -0.83 -0.51 -22.12
C ARG A 453 -0.76 -1.35 -23.40
N PRO A 454 0.32 -2.15 -23.60
CA PRO A 454 1.58 -2.16 -22.79
C PRO A 454 2.60 -1.13 -23.26
N ARG A 455 2.22 -0.29 -24.25
CA ARG A 455 3.15 0.68 -24.84
C ARG A 455 3.66 1.69 -23.81
N ILE A 456 2.77 2.18 -22.96
CA ILE A 456 3.09 3.13 -21.89
C ILE A 456 2.83 2.47 -20.55
N VAL A 457 3.90 2.13 -19.83
CA VAL A 457 3.79 1.68 -18.44
C VAL A 457 3.73 2.89 -17.50
N GLY A 458 3.19 2.72 -16.30
CA GLY A 458 3.04 3.80 -15.34
C GLY A 458 3.43 3.38 -13.94
N LEU A 459 4.36 4.11 -13.35
CA LEU A 459 4.67 3.99 -11.92
C LEU A 459 4.09 5.18 -11.16
N GLY A 460 3.43 4.92 -10.05
CA GLY A 460 2.80 5.96 -9.23
C GLY A 460 3.52 6.19 -7.91
N ASN A 461 3.82 7.46 -7.60
CA ASN A 461 4.34 7.88 -6.30
C ASN A 461 3.20 8.33 -5.38
N GLY A 462 3.17 7.80 -4.15
CA GLY A 462 2.23 8.20 -3.13
C GLY A 462 0.77 7.79 -3.39
N ILE A 463 0.53 6.60 -3.95
CA ILE A 463 -0.81 6.13 -4.34
C ILE A 463 -1.74 6.07 -3.13
N MET A 464 -2.71 6.98 -3.06
CA MET A 464 -3.60 7.12 -1.92
C MET A 464 -4.78 6.14 -1.89
N ARG A 465 -5.06 5.46 -3.01
CA ARG A 465 -6.22 4.56 -3.15
C ARG A 465 -5.87 3.34 -4.00
N TRP A 466 -6.21 2.16 -3.50
CA TRP A 466 -5.97 0.90 -4.22
C TRP A 466 -6.70 0.80 -5.57
N GLN A 467 -7.83 1.49 -5.75
CA GLN A 467 -8.54 1.55 -7.00
C GLN A 467 -7.70 2.12 -8.15
N LEU A 468 -6.72 2.99 -7.84
CA LEU A 468 -5.82 3.56 -8.84
C LEU A 468 -4.91 2.52 -9.47
N MET A 469 -4.71 1.38 -8.80
CA MET A 469 -3.94 0.26 -9.34
C MET A 469 -4.59 -0.38 -10.57
N GLU A 470 -5.85 -0.09 -10.88
CA GLU A 470 -6.43 -0.44 -12.18
C GLU A 470 -5.69 0.24 -13.35
N TYR A 471 -5.13 1.41 -13.09
CA TYR A 471 -4.52 2.28 -14.11
C TYR A 471 -3.00 2.40 -13.98
N ILE A 472 -2.42 2.03 -12.85
CA ILE A 472 -0.99 2.18 -12.51
C ILE A 472 -0.36 0.78 -12.44
N ASP A 473 0.88 0.64 -12.96
CA ASP A 473 1.52 -0.67 -13.17
C ASP A 473 2.50 -1.03 -12.07
N GLY A 474 2.93 -0.07 -11.27
CA GLY A 474 3.79 -0.24 -10.10
C GLY A 474 3.64 0.93 -9.14
N ALA A 475 4.15 0.79 -7.92
CA ALA A 475 4.06 1.80 -6.89
C ALA A 475 5.44 2.26 -6.41
N MET A 476 5.52 3.49 -5.92
CA MET A 476 6.69 4.02 -5.26
C MET A 476 6.32 4.62 -3.91
N SER A 477 7.21 4.47 -2.95
CA SER A 477 7.18 5.14 -1.66
C SER A 477 8.40 6.05 -1.54
N GLU A 478 8.16 7.33 -1.29
CA GLU A 478 9.18 8.33 -1.07
C GLU A 478 9.27 8.69 0.42
N GLY A 479 10.50 8.73 0.96
CA GLY A 479 10.77 9.17 2.31
C GLY A 479 10.96 8.03 3.33
N ASP A 480 10.11 7.96 4.36
CA ASP A 480 10.26 7.00 5.46
C ASP A 480 10.07 5.55 4.98
N PRO A 481 11.09 4.67 5.10
CA PRO A 481 10.99 3.27 4.69
C PRO A 481 9.84 2.50 5.37
N GLU A 482 9.43 2.92 6.56
CA GLU A 482 8.31 2.29 7.28
C GLU A 482 6.99 2.42 6.51
N THR A 483 6.85 3.46 5.68
CA THR A 483 5.64 3.66 4.85
C THR A 483 5.53 2.69 3.69
N LEU A 484 6.63 2.03 3.32
CA LEU A 484 6.68 1.06 2.22
C LEU A 484 5.69 -0.11 2.42
N GLY A 485 5.41 -0.45 3.69
CA GLY A 485 4.48 -1.52 4.04
C GLY A 485 3.09 -1.35 3.42
N ARG A 486 2.51 -0.15 3.49
CA ARG A 486 1.17 0.13 2.93
C ARG A 486 1.12 0.04 1.41
N PHE A 487 2.20 0.42 0.72
CA PHE A 487 2.29 0.32 -0.74
C PHE A 487 2.52 -1.12 -1.20
N SER A 488 3.25 -1.93 -0.42
CA SER A 488 3.43 -3.35 -0.73
C SER A 488 2.11 -4.14 -0.71
N LEU A 489 1.12 -3.69 0.06
CA LEU A 489 -0.19 -4.32 0.15
C LEU A 489 -1.09 -4.01 -1.05
N ILE A 490 -0.90 -2.88 -1.72
CA ILE A 490 -1.60 -2.57 -2.97
C ILE A 490 -0.80 -3.01 -4.21
N SER A 491 0.45 -3.43 -4.04
CA SER A 491 1.34 -3.93 -5.10
C SER A 491 1.87 -5.34 -4.79
N PRO A 492 1.02 -6.29 -4.36
CA PRO A 492 1.49 -7.58 -3.86
C PRO A 492 2.16 -8.44 -4.94
N GLU A 493 1.86 -8.18 -6.21
CA GLU A 493 2.40 -8.87 -7.39
C GLU A 493 2.93 -7.90 -8.45
N ARG A 494 3.08 -6.61 -8.11
CA ARG A 494 3.58 -5.56 -9.02
C ARG A 494 4.87 -4.95 -8.48
N PRO A 495 5.69 -4.36 -9.35
CA PRO A 495 6.89 -3.65 -8.95
C PRO A 495 6.60 -2.56 -7.90
N LEU A 496 7.49 -2.46 -6.94
CA LEU A 496 7.46 -1.50 -5.87
C LEU A 496 8.86 -0.90 -5.73
N VAL A 497 8.96 0.41 -5.54
CA VAL A 497 10.24 1.12 -5.38
C VAL A 497 10.26 1.88 -4.06
N CYS A 498 11.41 1.84 -3.40
CA CYS A 498 11.71 2.57 -2.19
C CYS A 498 12.71 3.71 -2.48
N LEU A 499 12.26 4.95 -2.32
CA LEU A 499 13.14 6.11 -2.31
C LEU A 499 13.45 6.48 -0.86
N ALA A 500 14.46 5.86 -0.30
CA ALA A 500 14.96 6.14 1.04
C ALA A 500 16.45 5.75 1.13
N GLU A 501 17.10 6.15 2.22
CA GLU A 501 18.54 6.08 2.40
C GLU A 501 18.99 5.12 3.51
N GLY A 502 20.21 4.62 3.37
CA GLY A 502 20.90 3.85 4.39
C GLY A 502 20.41 2.41 4.48
N GLU A 503 21.08 1.64 5.35
CA GLU A 503 20.84 0.20 5.47
C GLU A 503 19.40 -0.14 5.86
N ASN A 504 18.76 0.69 6.70
CA ASN A 504 17.36 0.51 7.08
C ASN A 504 16.43 0.51 5.85
N ALA A 505 16.70 1.36 4.85
CA ALA A 505 15.93 1.38 3.61
C ALA A 505 16.10 0.07 2.81
N PHE A 506 17.32 -0.45 2.69
CA PHE A 506 17.57 -1.73 2.05
C PHE A 506 16.90 -2.90 2.77
N GLN A 507 16.91 -2.90 4.10
CA GLN A 507 16.22 -3.91 4.90
C GLN A 507 14.72 -3.87 4.65
N HIS A 508 14.08 -2.70 4.67
CA HIS A 508 12.66 -2.55 4.35
C HIS A 508 12.36 -2.94 2.90
N ALA A 509 13.22 -2.54 1.95
CA ALA A 509 13.08 -2.94 0.57
C ALA A 509 13.09 -4.46 0.42
N LEU A 510 14.05 -5.14 1.03
CA LEU A 510 14.15 -6.59 1.03
C LEU A 510 12.92 -7.25 1.68
N PHE A 511 12.47 -6.73 2.84
CA PHE A 511 11.32 -7.27 3.56
C PHE A 511 10.00 -7.16 2.79
N HIS A 512 9.81 -6.08 2.05
CA HIS A 512 8.61 -5.83 1.26
C HIS A 512 8.75 -6.27 -0.21
N GLY A 513 9.94 -6.74 -0.61
CA GLY A 513 10.24 -7.14 -1.98
C GLY A 513 10.18 -5.94 -2.92
N SER A 514 10.74 -4.81 -2.55
CA SER A 514 10.80 -3.60 -3.39
C SER A 514 12.19 -3.39 -3.97
N TRP A 515 12.24 -2.63 -5.05
CA TRP A 515 13.46 -2.11 -5.64
C TRP A 515 13.91 -0.83 -4.94
N MET A 516 15.18 -0.44 -5.16
CA MET A 516 15.75 0.76 -4.57
C MET A 516 15.86 1.88 -5.59
N HIS A 517 15.90 3.09 -5.10
CA HIS A 517 16.34 4.23 -5.87
C HIS A 517 17.88 4.31 -5.83
N VAL A 518 18.53 4.24 -7.01
CA VAL A 518 20.00 4.17 -7.11
C VAL A 518 20.67 5.49 -6.75
N SER A 519 20.04 6.61 -7.10
CA SER A 519 20.54 7.93 -6.72
C SER A 519 19.66 8.50 -5.61
N PRO A 520 19.86 8.11 -4.36
CA PRO A 520 19.01 8.50 -3.26
C PRO A 520 19.02 10.01 -3.01
N TYR A 521 19.84 10.80 -3.76
CA TYR A 521 20.16 12.13 -3.28
C TYR A 521 20.12 13.20 -4.33
N TYR A 522 19.22 14.10 -4.17
CA TYR A 522 19.34 15.51 -4.58
C TYR A 522 20.67 16.14 -4.13
N ARG A 523 21.39 15.52 -3.19
CA ARG A 523 22.58 16.08 -2.56
C ARG A 523 23.88 15.84 -3.30
N TYR A 524 23.91 14.87 -4.24
CA TYR A 524 25.13 14.50 -4.96
C TYR A 524 25.02 14.55 -6.48
N PRO A 525 24.39 15.57 -7.07
CA PRO A 525 24.28 15.67 -8.52
C PRO A 525 25.61 15.87 -9.21
N THR A 526 26.66 16.25 -8.45
CA THR A 526 28.01 16.52 -8.97
C THR A 526 28.99 15.39 -8.90
N THR A 527 28.70 14.37 -8.09
CA THR A 527 29.64 13.26 -7.97
C THR A 527 29.39 12.27 -9.10
N GLU A 528 30.38 12.04 -9.92
CA GLU A 528 30.37 10.95 -10.89
C GLU A 528 30.32 9.58 -10.20
N GLU A 529 30.48 9.55 -8.89
CA GLU A 529 30.56 8.36 -8.08
C GLU A 529 29.53 8.41 -6.94
N LEU A 530 28.90 7.28 -6.69
CA LEU A 530 28.06 7.12 -5.48
C LEU A 530 28.97 7.13 -4.23
N PRO A 531 28.45 7.56 -3.08
CA PRO A 531 29.16 7.41 -1.81
C PRO A 531 29.60 5.96 -1.57
N GLU A 532 30.77 5.75 -1.03
CA GLU A 532 31.34 4.41 -0.78
C GLU A 532 30.38 3.52 0.04
N ASP A 533 29.70 4.12 1.02
CA ASP A 533 28.72 3.39 1.85
C ASP A 533 27.51 2.93 1.02
N ALA A 534 27.01 3.74 0.09
CA ALA A 534 25.95 3.32 -0.83
C ALA A 534 26.39 2.16 -1.73
N VAL A 535 27.62 2.24 -2.28
CA VAL A 535 28.19 1.15 -3.09
C VAL A 535 28.27 -0.15 -2.28
N LYS A 536 28.70 -0.09 -1.02
CA LYS A 536 28.76 -1.26 -0.13
C LYS A 536 27.37 -1.85 0.13
N LEU A 537 26.36 -1.00 0.36
CA LEU A 537 24.98 -1.45 0.56
C LEU A 537 24.41 -2.12 -0.69
N PHE A 538 24.61 -1.53 -1.87
CA PHE A 538 24.21 -2.20 -3.12
C PHE A 538 24.93 -3.53 -3.31
N ALA A 539 26.23 -3.60 -3.06
CA ALA A 539 26.98 -4.84 -3.17
C ALA A 539 26.47 -5.94 -2.23
N ALA A 540 26.01 -5.58 -1.02
CA ALA A 540 25.52 -6.52 -0.03
C ALA A 540 24.06 -6.94 -0.29
N TYR A 541 23.16 -6.02 -0.63
CA TYR A 541 21.72 -6.25 -0.69
C TYR A 541 21.20 -6.53 -2.11
N GLN A 542 21.82 -5.96 -3.15
CA GLN A 542 21.33 -6.11 -4.53
C GLN A 542 21.22 -7.56 -4.99
N PRO A 543 22.19 -8.45 -4.70
CA PRO A 543 22.05 -9.84 -5.06
C PRO A 543 20.80 -10.52 -4.46
N LEU A 544 20.40 -10.13 -3.23
CA LEU A 544 19.19 -10.66 -2.59
C LEU A 544 17.92 -10.08 -3.23
N LEU A 545 17.93 -8.78 -3.54
CA LEU A 545 16.81 -8.12 -4.22
C LEU A 545 16.55 -8.74 -5.60
N ASN A 546 17.59 -9.06 -6.36
CA ASN A 546 17.47 -9.70 -7.68
C ASN A 546 16.74 -11.06 -7.61
N LEU A 547 16.83 -11.78 -6.49
CA LEU A 547 16.09 -13.03 -6.27
C LEU A 547 14.60 -12.83 -6.05
N LEU A 548 14.17 -11.60 -5.81
CA LEU A 548 12.77 -11.19 -5.63
C LEU A 548 12.15 -10.59 -6.90
N GLU A 549 12.87 -10.59 -8.04
CA GLU A 549 12.31 -10.18 -9.32
C GLU A 549 11.04 -10.97 -9.65
N GLY A 550 9.95 -10.28 -10.02
CA GLY A 550 8.65 -10.90 -10.30
C GLY A 550 8.01 -11.60 -9.09
N ARG A 551 8.37 -11.22 -7.88
CA ARG A 551 7.84 -11.80 -6.64
C ARG A 551 6.33 -11.69 -6.54
N LYS A 552 5.74 -12.66 -5.83
CA LYS A 552 4.32 -12.67 -5.46
C LYS A 552 4.17 -12.86 -3.97
N MET A 553 3.21 -12.16 -3.37
CA MET A 553 2.86 -12.38 -1.96
C MET A 553 2.34 -13.79 -1.75
N VAL A 554 2.68 -14.40 -0.61
CA VAL A 554 2.14 -15.69 -0.17
C VAL A 554 0.91 -15.43 0.69
N TYR A 555 -0.19 -16.08 0.32
CA TYR A 555 -1.51 -15.90 0.95
C TYR A 555 -1.93 -17.05 1.85
N ASP A 556 -1.06 -18.03 2.06
CA ASP A 556 -1.29 -19.14 2.99
C ASP A 556 -1.39 -18.62 4.44
N PRO A 557 -2.24 -19.23 5.29
CA PRO A 557 -2.39 -18.81 6.68
C PRO A 557 -1.17 -19.17 7.51
N ASN A 558 -0.71 -18.23 8.35
CA ASN A 558 0.42 -18.43 9.26
C ASN A 558 1.64 -19.10 8.60
N PRO A 559 2.16 -18.57 7.48
CA PRO A 559 3.14 -19.29 6.65
C PRO A 559 4.50 -19.42 7.31
N LEU A 560 4.80 -18.62 8.33
CA LEU A 560 6.10 -18.58 8.99
C LEU A 560 5.97 -18.62 10.51
N LYS A 561 6.87 -19.38 11.14
CA LYS A 561 7.18 -19.29 12.56
C LYS A 561 8.68 -19.13 12.72
N VAL A 562 9.12 -18.15 13.49
CA VAL A 562 10.53 -17.85 13.73
C VAL A 562 10.85 -18.07 15.19
N GLU A 563 11.91 -18.81 15.47
CA GLU A 563 12.46 -19.01 16.82
C GLU A 563 13.93 -18.59 16.84
N ALA A 564 14.26 -17.65 17.71
CA ALA A 564 15.64 -17.22 17.93
C ALA A 564 16.26 -17.97 19.11
N HIS A 565 17.48 -18.46 18.93
CA HIS A 565 18.21 -19.19 19.95
C HIS A 565 19.32 -18.32 20.54
N PHE A 566 19.07 -17.79 21.74
CA PHE A 566 20.02 -16.97 22.47
C PHE A 566 20.71 -17.78 23.55
N ASP A 567 22.00 -17.57 23.73
CA ASP A 567 22.72 -18.08 24.88
C ASP A 567 22.15 -17.51 26.18
N ASN A 568 22.14 -18.31 27.25
CA ASN A 568 21.52 -18.00 28.55
C ASN A 568 21.97 -16.66 29.17
N ALA A 569 23.17 -16.19 28.83
CA ALA A 569 23.69 -14.89 29.27
C ALA A 569 22.90 -13.67 28.72
N TYR A 570 22.21 -13.84 27.58
CA TYR A 570 21.45 -12.76 26.95
C TYR A 570 19.93 -12.82 27.26
N LYS A 571 19.44 -13.93 27.78
CA LYS A 571 18.00 -14.11 28.09
C LYS A 571 17.51 -13.18 29.22
N SER A 572 18.41 -12.70 30.07
CA SER A 572 18.02 -11.88 31.23
C SER A 572 17.96 -10.38 30.96
N SER A 573 18.57 -9.90 29.88
CA SER A 573 18.68 -8.46 29.59
C SER A 573 17.79 -7.94 28.45
N MET A 574 17.16 -8.82 27.69
CA MET A 574 16.36 -8.45 26.52
C MET A 574 14.96 -9.09 26.58
N LEU A 575 14.00 -8.33 27.03
CA LEU A 575 12.58 -8.64 26.92
C LEU A 575 12.17 -8.72 25.45
N ASN A 576 11.60 -9.89 25.04
CA ASN A 576 10.90 -10.11 23.77
C ASN A 576 11.71 -10.05 22.46
N LEU A 577 12.89 -10.65 22.39
CA LEU A 577 13.68 -10.71 21.16
C LEU A 577 13.00 -11.51 20.03
N ASN A 578 12.15 -12.49 20.35
CA ASN A 578 11.36 -13.20 19.33
C ASN A 578 10.36 -12.29 18.62
N GLU A 579 9.87 -11.23 19.29
CA GLU A 579 9.01 -10.21 18.71
C GLU A 579 9.79 -9.20 17.85
N SER A 580 11.11 -9.20 17.97
CA SER A 580 11.99 -8.23 17.29
C SER A 580 12.49 -8.73 15.94
N ILE A 581 12.47 -10.04 15.69
CA ILE A 581 12.90 -10.61 14.43
C ILE A 581 11.68 -10.68 13.49
N ARG A 582 11.75 -9.92 12.41
CA ARG A 582 10.70 -9.89 11.40
C ARG A 582 11.04 -10.85 10.27
N ALA A 583 10.05 -11.63 9.83
CA ALA A 583 10.18 -12.47 8.66
C ALA A 583 9.02 -12.28 7.70
N ASN A 584 9.30 -12.40 6.41
CA ASN A 584 8.30 -12.38 5.35
C ASN A 584 8.61 -13.47 4.33
N ILE A 585 7.62 -13.84 3.53
CA ILE A 585 7.76 -14.90 2.53
C ILE A 585 7.13 -14.46 1.21
N PHE A 586 7.84 -14.78 0.12
CA PHE A 586 7.41 -14.54 -1.25
C PHE A 586 7.50 -15.82 -2.07
N ARG A 587 6.65 -15.92 -3.08
CA ARG A 587 6.86 -16.84 -4.18
C ARG A 587 7.66 -16.11 -5.26
N THR A 588 8.75 -16.69 -5.71
CA THR A 588 9.60 -16.13 -6.77
C THR A 588 8.96 -16.35 -8.14
N ALA A 589 9.42 -15.65 -9.15
CA ALA A 589 8.99 -15.83 -10.55
C ALA A 589 9.19 -17.28 -11.04
N TRP A 590 10.13 -18.00 -10.47
CA TRP A 590 10.46 -19.40 -10.86
C TRP A 590 9.65 -20.46 -10.09
N GLY A 591 8.80 -20.04 -9.16
CA GLY A 591 7.98 -20.92 -8.35
C GLY A 591 8.64 -21.42 -7.05
N ASP A 592 9.88 -20.98 -6.78
CA ASP A 592 10.56 -21.18 -5.50
C ASP A 592 9.98 -20.26 -4.42
N TYR A 593 10.34 -20.46 -3.14
CA TYR A 593 9.94 -19.56 -2.06
C TYR A 593 11.16 -18.86 -1.49
N ALA A 594 11.07 -17.55 -1.34
CA ALA A 594 12.05 -16.72 -0.67
C ALA A 594 11.53 -16.28 0.69
N VAL A 595 12.21 -16.72 1.77
CA VAL A 595 11.92 -16.25 3.13
C VAL A 595 12.96 -15.21 3.51
N VAL A 596 12.52 -13.99 3.72
CA VAL A 596 13.35 -12.87 4.16
C VAL A 596 13.27 -12.78 5.68
N VAL A 597 14.41 -12.70 6.34
CA VAL A 597 14.50 -12.52 7.79
C VAL A 597 15.34 -11.29 8.07
N LEU A 598 14.79 -10.37 8.83
CA LEU A 598 15.48 -9.16 9.25
C LEU A 598 15.81 -9.20 10.74
N ALA A 599 16.96 -8.64 11.06
CA ALA A 599 17.27 -8.21 12.41
C ALA A 599 16.38 -7.02 12.81
N LEU A 600 16.41 -6.75 14.05
CA LEU A 600 15.65 -5.85 14.89
C LEU A 600 15.22 -4.52 14.32
N PRO A 601 14.08 -3.98 14.82
CA PRO A 601 13.66 -2.63 14.51
C PRO A 601 14.63 -1.57 15.02
N LYS A 602 14.51 -0.41 14.38
CA LYS A 602 15.22 0.86 14.63
C LYS A 602 15.65 1.06 16.08
N GLY A 603 16.96 1.19 16.29
CA GLY A 603 17.55 1.56 17.59
C GLY A 603 18.07 0.41 18.44
N MET A 604 17.88 -0.83 18.05
CA MET A 604 18.57 -1.96 18.66
C MET A 604 19.83 -2.29 17.85
N VAL A 605 20.97 -1.94 18.38
CA VAL A 605 22.25 -2.43 17.87
C VAL A 605 22.30 -3.90 18.25
N LEU A 606 22.23 -4.80 17.27
CA LEU A 606 22.62 -6.18 17.53
C LEU A 606 24.04 -6.13 18.05
N PRO A 607 24.33 -6.81 19.17
CA PRO A 607 25.73 -7.06 19.52
C PRO A 607 26.37 -7.70 18.28
N SER A 608 27.65 -7.46 18.09
CA SER A 608 28.46 -8.01 16.96
C SER A 608 28.43 -9.54 16.87
N GLN A 609 27.48 -10.20 17.50
CA GLN A 609 27.31 -11.63 17.55
C GLN A 609 26.09 -12.04 16.72
N PHE A 610 26.33 -12.99 15.85
CA PHE A 610 25.29 -13.64 15.06
C PHE A 610 24.38 -14.49 15.94
N VAL A 611 23.09 -14.48 15.63
CA VAL A 611 22.07 -15.24 16.35
C VAL A 611 21.63 -16.43 15.52
N PRO A 612 21.73 -17.68 16.02
CA PRO A 612 21.13 -18.82 15.35
C PRO A 612 19.61 -18.72 15.37
N LEU A 613 18.96 -19.00 14.22
CA LEU A 613 17.51 -19.01 14.08
C LEU A 613 17.00 -20.36 13.63
N THR A 614 15.77 -20.69 14.03
CA THR A 614 14.98 -21.75 13.40
C THR A 614 13.76 -21.13 12.76
N ILE A 615 13.52 -21.46 11.50
CA ILE A 615 12.39 -20.98 10.71
C ILE A 615 11.56 -22.19 10.30
N ASP A 616 10.29 -22.22 10.70
CA ASP A 616 9.30 -23.16 10.20
C ASP A 616 8.48 -22.48 9.10
N VAL A 617 8.48 -23.09 7.91
CA VAL A 617 7.73 -22.62 6.74
C VAL A 617 6.52 -23.53 6.55
N ASN A 618 5.33 -23.01 6.83
CA ASN A 618 4.07 -23.72 6.84
C ASN A 618 3.28 -23.50 5.53
N VAL A 619 3.94 -23.65 4.40
CA VAL A 619 3.32 -23.53 3.08
C VAL A 619 3.31 -24.91 2.42
N PRO A 620 2.15 -25.47 2.07
CA PRO A 620 2.04 -26.86 1.55
C PRO A 620 2.91 -27.12 0.31
N ASP A 621 2.99 -26.14 -0.59
CA ASP A 621 3.82 -26.26 -1.80
C ASP A 621 5.32 -26.16 -1.48
N ALA A 622 5.72 -25.33 -0.52
CA ALA A 622 7.11 -25.24 -0.07
C ALA A 622 7.61 -26.56 0.52
N ALA A 623 6.72 -27.33 1.17
CA ALA A 623 7.05 -28.65 1.70
C ALA A 623 7.41 -29.70 0.62
N LYS A 624 7.12 -29.43 -0.65
CA LYS A 624 7.51 -30.29 -1.78
C LYS A 624 8.96 -30.08 -2.20
N LEU A 625 9.57 -28.93 -1.86
CA LEU A 625 10.94 -28.57 -2.24
C LEU A 625 11.98 -29.32 -1.41
N LYS A 626 13.16 -29.55 -2.00
CA LYS A 626 14.17 -30.47 -1.40
C LYS A 626 15.34 -29.75 -0.75
N HIS A 627 15.61 -28.53 -1.17
CA HIS A 627 16.80 -27.79 -0.76
C HIS A 627 16.41 -26.46 -0.12
N ALA A 628 17.14 -26.09 0.91
CA ALA A 628 17.15 -24.76 1.47
C ALA A 628 18.55 -24.12 1.22
N VAL A 629 18.55 -22.98 0.56
CA VAL A 629 19.76 -22.19 0.32
C VAL A 629 19.68 -20.93 1.17
N ILE A 630 20.62 -20.75 2.07
CA ILE A 630 20.66 -19.65 3.02
C ILE A 630 21.70 -18.64 2.54
N LEU A 631 21.29 -17.41 2.43
CA LEU A 631 22.04 -16.25 1.96
C LEU A 631 22.00 -15.18 3.04
N GLY A 632 23.02 -14.38 3.18
CA GLY A 632 23.06 -13.28 4.15
C GLY A 632 23.93 -12.14 3.68
N VAL A 633 23.58 -10.93 4.05
CA VAL A 633 24.39 -9.74 3.74
C VAL A 633 25.75 -9.78 4.42
N ASP A 634 25.84 -10.52 5.53
CA ASP A 634 27.05 -10.67 6.35
C ASP A 634 27.89 -11.92 5.98
N TYR A 635 27.58 -12.57 4.87
CA TYR A 635 28.22 -13.83 4.47
C TYR A 635 29.32 -13.66 3.45
N ASP A 636 29.73 -12.44 3.12
CA ASP A 636 30.78 -12.11 2.14
C ASP A 636 30.60 -12.82 0.78
N GLY A 637 29.33 -12.99 0.36
CA GLY A 637 28.95 -13.73 -0.83
C GLY A 637 28.99 -15.25 -0.68
N HIS A 638 29.17 -15.78 0.54
CA HIS A 638 29.07 -17.20 0.82
C HIS A 638 27.60 -17.63 0.96
N VAL A 639 27.30 -18.85 0.60
CA VAL A 639 25.97 -19.45 0.61
C VAL A 639 26.01 -20.76 1.37
N ILE A 640 25.05 -20.99 2.25
CA ILE A 640 24.92 -22.26 2.96
C ILE A 640 23.79 -23.07 2.34
N GLN A 641 24.10 -24.21 1.75
CA GLN A 641 23.09 -25.13 1.27
C GLN A 641 22.85 -26.24 2.29
N THR A 642 21.60 -26.50 2.62
CA THR A 642 21.18 -27.56 3.52
C THR A 642 19.96 -28.30 2.96
N PRO A 643 19.80 -29.60 3.25
CA PRO A 643 18.55 -30.28 2.95
C PRO A 643 17.38 -29.61 3.70
N ALA A 644 16.27 -29.42 3.00
CA ALA A 644 15.04 -28.98 3.63
C ALA A 644 14.48 -30.12 4.51
N LYS A 645 14.49 -29.94 5.83
CA LYS A 645 13.92 -30.93 6.75
C LYS A 645 12.41 -30.78 6.77
N LYS A 646 11.72 -31.85 6.46
CA LYS A 646 10.25 -31.92 6.51
C LYS A 646 9.82 -32.42 7.88
N GLU A 647 8.98 -31.64 8.56
CA GLU A 647 8.39 -32.03 9.85
C GLU A 647 6.91 -31.62 9.81
N ASP A 648 6.00 -32.60 9.99
CA ASP A 648 4.53 -32.40 10.13
C ASP A 648 3.91 -31.47 9.07
N GLY A 649 4.34 -31.58 7.79
CA GLY A 649 3.82 -30.74 6.69
C GLY A 649 4.46 -29.38 6.54
N SER A 650 5.38 -29.03 7.42
CA SER A 650 6.21 -27.81 7.35
C SER A 650 7.63 -28.12 6.88
N VAL A 651 8.35 -27.09 6.50
CA VAL A 651 9.80 -27.14 6.21
C VAL A 651 10.51 -26.41 7.34
N ARG A 652 11.34 -27.12 8.07
CA ARG A 652 12.18 -26.51 9.12
C ARG A 652 13.58 -26.24 8.60
N VAL A 653 14.01 -24.98 8.71
CA VAL A 653 15.34 -24.51 8.32
C VAL A 653 16.05 -23.89 9.51
N LYS A 654 17.30 -24.26 9.74
CA LYS A 654 18.16 -23.63 10.74
C LYS A 654 19.12 -22.68 10.05
N ILE A 655 19.07 -21.40 10.43
CA ILE A 655 20.07 -20.39 10.05
C ILE A 655 21.12 -20.41 11.17
N PRO A 656 22.34 -20.88 10.90
CA PRO A 656 23.35 -20.99 11.97
C PRO A 656 23.87 -19.63 12.42
N ARG A 657 23.77 -18.62 11.55
CA ARG A 657 24.37 -17.30 11.74
C ARG A 657 23.50 -16.25 11.06
N HIS A 658 22.70 -15.52 11.84
CA HIS A 658 21.88 -14.42 11.34
C HIS A 658 22.45 -13.10 11.86
N GLY A 659 22.70 -12.17 10.92
CA GLY A 659 23.16 -10.80 11.18
C GLY A 659 22.08 -9.78 10.84
N ALA A 660 22.41 -8.79 10.01
CA ALA A 660 21.49 -7.71 9.65
C ALA A 660 20.29 -8.19 8.80
N ALA A 661 20.56 -9.04 7.81
CA ALA A 661 19.51 -9.65 6.98
C ALA A 661 19.95 -11.01 6.46
N SER A 662 18.99 -11.94 6.38
CA SER A 662 19.17 -13.26 5.76
C SER A 662 18.01 -13.58 4.85
N MET A 663 18.27 -14.40 3.83
CA MET A 663 17.26 -14.96 2.94
C MET A 663 17.41 -16.48 2.84
N ILE A 664 16.30 -17.17 2.89
CA ILE A 664 16.25 -18.61 2.63
C ILE A 664 15.50 -18.81 1.32
N ILE A 665 16.12 -19.46 0.36
CA ILE A 665 15.44 -19.92 -0.85
C ILE A 665 15.15 -21.41 -0.73
N LEU A 666 13.86 -21.75 -0.72
CA LEU A 666 13.41 -23.13 -0.82
C LEU A 666 13.23 -23.46 -2.29
N THR A 667 13.97 -24.46 -2.79
CA THR A 667 14.04 -24.77 -4.22
C THR A 667 14.29 -26.25 -4.49
N ASP A 668 13.88 -26.73 -5.67
CA ASP A 668 14.28 -28.03 -6.19
C ASP A 668 15.56 -27.94 -7.04
N ASN A 669 15.97 -26.74 -7.44
CA ASN A 669 17.11 -26.52 -8.32
C ASN A 669 18.06 -25.42 -7.80
N PRO A 670 18.95 -25.74 -6.84
CA PRO A 670 19.88 -24.77 -6.29
C PRO A 670 20.89 -24.23 -7.33
N GLU A 671 21.17 -24.96 -8.41
CA GLU A 671 22.06 -24.49 -9.48
C GLU A 671 21.51 -23.27 -10.23
N ARG A 672 20.16 -23.11 -10.25
CA ARG A 672 19.55 -21.91 -10.83
C ARG A 672 20.01 -20.63 -10.12
N LEU A 673 20.19 -20.69 -8.81
CA LEU A 673 20.67 -19.55 -8.02
C LEU A 673 22.10 -19.15 -8.39
N ARG A 674 22.95 -20.12 -8.78
CA ARG A 674 24.32 -19.85 -9.23
C ARG A 674 24.36 -19.10 -10.55
N SER A 675 23.42 -19.37 -11.46
CA SER A 675 23.38 -18.72 -12.77
C SER A 675 22.84 -17.30 -12.73
N GLN A 676 22.10 -16.94 -11.67
CA GLN A 676 21.44 -15.65 -11.53
C GLN A 676 22.12 -14.68 -10.55
N GLY A 677 23.07 -15.15 -9.77
CA GLY A 677 23.79 -14.34 -8.80
C GLY A 677 25.29 -14.46 -8.93
N GLN A 678 25.99 -13.40 -8.59
CA GLN A 678 27.46 -13.36 -8.44
C GLN A 678 27.92 -14.15 -7.21
N TRP A 679 27.26 -15.30 -6.91
CA TRP A 679 27.53 -16.09 -5.73
C TRP A 679 28.81 -16.89 -5.93
N LYS A 680 29.82 -16.63 -5.12
CA LYS A 680 31.02 -17.46 -5.05
C LYS A 680 30.61 -18.89 -4.65
N ALA A 681 31.22 -19.88 -5.28
CA ALA A 681 30.91 -21.30 -5.07
C ALA A 681 30.83 -21.63 -3.57
N LEU A 682 29.73 -22.32 -3.20
CA LEU A 682 29.56 -22.92 -1.91
C LEU A 682 30.67 -23.92 -1.61
N GLU A 683 31.42 -23.68 -0.59
CA GLU A 683 32.07 -24.78 0.12
C GLU A 683 30.97 -25.44 0.99
N SER A 684 30.54 -26.61 0.56
CA SER A 684 29.81 -27.52 1.43
C SER A 684 30.73 -27.92 2.58
N LYS A 685 30.64 -27.24 3.73
CA LYS A 685 31.11 -27.80 4.97
C LYS A 685 29.94 -28.47 5.71
N PRO A 686 30.14 -29.71 6.16
CA PRO A 686 29.09 -30.51 6.80
C PRO A 686 28.58 -29.93 8.11
#